data_8a978e1d207e1f008107fbf3841bdb27
#
_entry.id   8a978e1d207e1f008107fbf3841bdb27
#
_cell.length_a   1.000
_cell.length_b   1.000
_cell.length_c   1.000
_cell.angle_alpha   90.00
_cell.angle_beta   90.00
_cell.angle_gamma   90.00
#
_symmetry.space_group_name_H-M   'P 1'
#
loop_
_entity.id
_entity.type
_entity.pdbx_description
1 polymer ?
#
loop_
_entity_poly.entity_id
_entity_poly.type
_entity_poly.pdbx_seq_one_letter_code
_entity_poly.pdbx_strand_id
1 'polypeptide(L)'
;MLERLSQITSHTRASTAPVADHPLDPLSAAEIKAAAAIVKAAYPDKNLTFNVISLADPRKSEFLAWSAAPEKTSVPAREVDIVALEAGVSGVWEGLLDLTAGKVLSFELVTGVQPILTIDDLSKVERVIRSVPSVIEQCVISGISADEMDKVYCDPWTIGYDERFGTERRLQQAIMYYRSDEDDSQYSHPLDFCPIFDTETLEVIAIDIPNVRRPVSKAKHANFHAKAVEELGGYRTDVKPIIVQQPEGVSFKVSGREIEWQNFKLHVGFNYREGIVLNNITYNDHGEVRPLFYRISLAEMVVPYGCPDHPHQRKHAFDLGEYGGGYMTNSLALGCDCKGVIHYMDAAFPDRNGEPITVKNAICIHEEDDGVLFKHSDFRDNYATSVLARGVKLIISQIFTAANYEYMVYWIFHMDGTIQLEIKLTGILNTYAINDGEETGGFGTRVYPGVIAHNHQHLFSLRINPMIDGVENSIQMVDAAVSAAPVGSKENFYGNAFFPKATVFKTVNDAITDYEGATSRSWDMINPKKIHPYSGKPASYKLVSHETPLLLPKEGSLVWKRAGFARHTVHVTPYVDRQFYPAGKYVPQTSGEPSRGLPEWIGDGTGNIENTDVVLWHTFGLTHFPAPEDFPIMPAEPMSLLLRPRNFFLQNPALDVPPSYIMTTSGAKKLGESVVVESLTDKVSRLAFGETSAEKLAESSCCSK
;
A
#
# COMPACT_ATOMS: atom_id res chain seq x y z
N MET A 1 15.79 -25.70 8.36
CA MET A 1 14.44 -25.32 7.93
C MET A 1 13.38 -26.02 8.78
N LEU A 2 13.39 -27.34 8.95
CA LEU A 2 12.44 -28.08 9.79
C LEU A 2 12.52 -27.74 11.29
N GLU A 3 13.70 -27.46 11.85
CA GLU A 3 13.85 -27.01 13.24
C GLU A 3 13.31 -25.60 13.50
N ARG A 4 13.37 -24.70 12.51
CA ARG A 4 12.73 -23.37 12.61
C ARG A 4 11.20 -23.46 12.53
N LEU A 5 10.64 -24.39 11.77
CA LEU A 5 9.21 -24.66 11.74
C LEU A 5 8.69 -25.23 13.07
N SER A 6 9.49 -26.04 13.78
CA SER A 6 9.09 -26.60 15.09
C SER A 6 9.08 -25.54 16.21
N GLN A 7 9.91 -24.49 16.12
CA GLN A 7 9.89 -23.38 17.08
C GLN A 7 8.69 -22.44 16.89
N ILE A 8 8.14 -22.35 15.68
CA ILE A 8 6.95 -21.55 15.37
C ILE A 8 5.68 -22.23 15.90
N THR A 9 5.65 -23.56 16.00
CA THR A 9 4.48 -24.33 16.42
C THR A 9 4.33 -24.51 17.94
N SER A 10 5.31 -24.11 18.75
CA SER A 10 5.30 -24.36 20.22
C SER A 10 4.56 -23.33 21.08
N HIS A 11 3.94 -22.29 20.47
CA HIS A 11 3.18 -21.27 21.20
C HIS A 11 1.67 -21.25 20.89
N THR A 12 1.11 -22.34 20.41
CA THR A 12 -0.36 -22.47 20.28
C THR A 12 -0.99 -22.81 21.63
N ARG A 13 -1.27 -21.82 22.47
CA ARG A 13 -2.38 -21.92 23.40
C ARG A 13 -3.67 -21.79 22.56
N ALA A 14 -4.53 -22.80 22.60
CA ALA A 14 -5.90 -22.71 22.11
C ALA A 14 -6.61 -21.59 22.90
N SER A 15 -6.70 -20.42 22.28
CA SER A 15 -7.51 -19.32 22.74
C SER A 15 -8.94 -19.64 22.32
N THR A 16 -9.86 -19.75 23.26
CA THR A 16 -11.28 -19.49 23.00
C THR A 16 -11.32 -18.11 22.36
N ALA A 17 -11.76 -18.04 21.10
CA ALA A 17 -11.75 -16.80 20.33
C ALA A 17 -12.47 -15.70 21.15
N PRO A 18 -11.80 -14.60 21.52
CA PRO A 18 -12.50 -13.48 22.11
C PRO A 18 -13.43 -12.89 21.05
N VAL A 19 -14.64 -12.58 21.45
CA VAL A 19 -15.52 -11.66 20.71
C VAL A 19 -14.70 -10.38 20.51
N ALA A 20 -14.70 -9.82 19.30
CA ALA A 20 -13.98 -8.59 19.01
C ALA A 20 -14.40 -7.49 20.00
N ASP A 21 -13.45 -6.95 20.73
CA ASP A 21 -13.69 -5.95 21.77
C ASP A 21 -13.95 -4.55 21.18
N HIS A 22 -13.56 -4.36 19.91
CA HIS A 22 -13.66 -3.08 19.20
C HIS A 22 -14.48 -3.22 17.88
N PRO A 23 -15.43 -2.31 17.59
CA PRO A 23 -16.31 -2.44 16.41
C PRO A 23 -15.61 -2.50 15.05
N LEU A 24 -14.40 -1.92 14.95
CA LEU A 24 -13.58 -1.90 13.73
C LEU A 24 -12.55 -3.04 13.66
N ASP A 25 -12.51 -3.96 14.63
CA ASP A 25 -11.63 -5.12 14.53
C ASP A 25 -11.99 -5.96 13.31
N PRO A 26 -11.01 -6.40 12.50
CA PRO A 26 -11.25 -7.39 11.46
C PRO A 26 -11.94 -8.63 12.04
N LEU A 27 -12.63 -9.38 11.18
CA LEU A 27 -13.25 -10.65 11.61
C LEU A 27 -12.18 -11.63 12.10
N SER A 28 -12.41 -12.22 13.25
CA SER A 28 -11.63 -13.35 13.75
C SER A 28 -11.91 -14.61 12.93
N ALA A 29 -11.01 -15.59 13.00
CA ALA A 29 -11.20 -16.90 12.38
C ALA A 29 -12.53 -17.57 12.79
N ALA A 30 -12.95 -17.41 14.05
CA ALA A 30 -14.21 -17.96 14.55
C ALA A 30 -15.42 -17.22 13.95
N GLU A 31 -15.36 -15.91 13.81
CA GLU A 31 -16.42 -15.11 13.19
C GLU A 31 -16.58 -15.41 11.71
N ILE A 32 -15.49 -15.60 10.95
CA ILE A 32 -15.51 -16.02 9.55
C ILE A 32 -16.23 -17.36 9.41
N LYS A 33 -15.88 -18.34 10.23
CA LYS A 33 -16.51 -19.66 10.23
C LYS A 33 -17.99 -19.59 10.59
N ALA A 34 -18.35 -18.79 11.60
CA ALA A 34 -19.73 -18.58 12.01
C ALA A 34 -20.56 -17.91 10.90
N ALA A 35 -20.03 -16.88 10.25
CA ALA A 35 -20.69 -16.20 9.15
C ALA A 35 -20.96 -17.15 7.97
N ALA A 36 -19.96 -17.95 7.57
CA ALA A 36 -20.14 -18.97 6.53
C ALA A 36 -21.23 -20.00 6.90
N ALA A 37 -21.25 -20.46 8.15
CA ALA A 37 -22.24 -21.42 8.63
C ALA A 37 -23.68 -20.85 8.59
N ILE A 38 -23.85 -19.58 8.99
CA ILE A 38 -25.15 -18.89 8.97
C ILE A 38 -25.66 -18.78 7.52
N VAL A 39 -24.82 -18.36 6.57
CA VAL A 39 -25.21 -18.25 5.15
C VAL A 39 -25.58 -19.61 4.58
N LYS A 40 -24.78 -20.65 4.82
CA LYS A 40 -25.08 -22.02 4.36
C LYS A 40 -26.39 -22.56 4.95
N ALA A 41 -26.67 -22.29 6.22
CA ALA A 41 -27.89 -22.69 6.87
C ALA A 41 -29.14 -21.95 6.32
N ALA A 42 -28.98 -20.69 5.94
CA ALA A 42 -30.06 -19.89 5.35
C ALA A 42 -30.38 -20.29 3.91
N TYR A 43 -29.38 -20.81 3.17
CA TYR A 43 -29.51 -21.19 1.74
C TYR A 43 -28.98 -22.61 1.50
N PRO A 44 -29.60 -23.66 2.08
CA PRO A 44 -29.07 -25.02 2.02
C PRO A 44 -29.08 -25.64 0.61
N ASP A 45 -29.94 -25.13 -0.27
CA ASP A 45 -30.10 -25.62 -1.64
C ASP A 45 -29.06 -25.01 -2.61
N LYS A 46 -28.25 -24.05 -2.15
CA LYS A 46 -27.23 -23.39 -2.96
C LYS A 46 -25.85 -24.00 -2.76
N ASN A 47 -25.18 -24.32 -3.85
CA ASN A 47 -23.79 -24.78 -3.82
C ASN A 47 -22.83 -23.55 -3.85
N LEU A 48 -22.69 -22.89 -2.70
CA LEU A 48 -21.93 -21.65 -2.58
C LEU A 48 -20.45 -21.89 -2.39
N THR A 49 -19.64 -21.09 -3.12
CA THR A 49 -18.20 -20.92 -2.94
C THR A 49 -17.96 -19.50 -2.46
N PHE A 50 -17.40 -19.34 -1.27
CA PHE A 50 -17.14 -18.02 -0.72
C PHE A 50 -15.92 -17.36 -1.40
N ASN A 51 -16.10 -16.11 -1.75
CA ASN A 51 -15.03 -15.26 -2.28
C ASN A 51 -14.60 -14.21 -1.24
N VAL A 52 -15.56 -13.59 -0.55
CA VAL A 52 -15.33 -12.62 0.53
C VAL A 52 -16.23 -12.93 1.72
N ILE A 53 -15.65 -12.96 2.91
CA ILE A 53 -16.29 -12.82 4.22
C ILE A 53 -15.44 -11.82 4.99
N SER A 54 -15.92 -10.59 5.12
CA SER A 54 -15.16 -9.48 5.70
C SER A 54 -16.05 -8.62 6.59
N LEU A 55 -15.44 -7.90 7.54
CA LEU A 55 -16.18 -6.91 8.32
C LEU A 55 -16.81 -5.89 7.37
N ALA A 56 -18.11 -5.65 7.53
CA ALA A 56 -18.76 -4.47 7.00
C ALA A 56 -18.63 -3.36 8.05
N ASP A 57 -17.76 -2.37 7.79
CA ASP A 57 -17.49 -1.30 8.74
C ASP A 57 -18.82 -0.71 9.28
N PRO A 58 -18.93 -0.44 10.58
CA PRO A 58 -20.11 0.21 11.16
C PRO A 58 -20.31 1.59 10.52
N ARG A 59 -21.53 2.11 10.56
CA ARG A 59 -21.77 3.48 10.11
C ARG A 59 -20.93 4.45 10.94
N LYS A 60 -20.32 5.44 10.28
CA LYS A 60 -19.44 6.42 10.94
C LYS A 60 -20.11 7.09 12.14
N SER A 61 -21.38 7.47 12.00
CA SER A 61 -22.16 8.11 13.08
C SER A 61 -22.32 7.19 14.30
N GLU A 62 -22.58 5.90 14.08
CA GLU A 62 -22.73 4.91 15.15
C GLU A 62 -21.39 4.66 15.85
N PHE A 63 -20.31 4.51 15.08
CA PHE A 63 -18.96 4.36 15.62
C PHE A 63 -18.53 5.57 16.46
N LEU A 64 -18.71 6.78 15.94
CA LEU A 64 -18.33 8.01 16.66
C LEU A 64 -19.15 8.20 17.94
N ALA A 65 -20.44 7.88 17.92
CA ALA A 65 -21.28 7.92 19.11
C ALA A 65 -20.82 6.91 20.18
N TRP A 66 -20.45 5.71 19.77
CA TRP A 66 -19.88 4.69 20.65
C TRP A 66 -18.49 5.11 21.17
N SER A 67 -17.60 5.54 20.29
CA SER A 67 -16.22 5.95 20.66
C SER A 67 -16.18 7.13 21.64
N ALA A 68 -17.15 8.05 21.55
CA ALA A 68 -17.26 9.18 22.47
C ALA A 68 -17.72 8.80 23.88
N ALA A 69 -18.47 7.72 24.04
CA ALA A 69 -19.02 7.25 25.32
C ALA A 69 -19.23 5.73 25.33
N PRO A 70 -18.18 4.90 25.32
CA PRO A 70 -18.31 3.44 25.16
C PRO A 70 -19.16 2.78 26.24
N GLU A 71 -19.09 3.30 27.48
CA GLU A 71 -19.85 2.76 28.62
C GLU A 71 -21.35 3.13 28.60
N LYS A 72 -21.76 4.11 27.77
CA LYS A 72 -23.13 4.64 27.72
C LYS A 72 -23.84 4.30 26.40
N THR A 73 -23.12 3.91 25.39
CA THR A 73 -23.63 3.65 24.06
C THR A 73 -23.50 2.18 23.72
N SER A 74 -24.53 1.58 23.12
CA SER A 74 -24.43 0.20 22.65
C SER A 74 -23.33 0.07 21.60
N VAL A 75 -22.58 -1.03 21.66
CA VAL A 75 -21.62 -1.38 20.60
C VAL A 75 -22.38 -1.50 19.27
N PRO A 76 -21.90 -0.89 18.17
CA PRO A 76 -22.48 -1.06 16.84
C PRO A 76 -22.64 -2.54 16.48
N ALA A 77 -23.68 -2.86 15.69
CA ALA A 77 -23.92 -4.22 15.24
C ALA A 77 -22.69 -4.76 14.47
N ARG A 78 -22.37 -6.01 14.71
CA ARG A 78 -21.25 -6.69 14.02
C ARG A 78 -21.74 -7.22 12.68
N GLU A 79 -21.64 -6.38 11.64
CA GLU A 79 -22.08 -6.73 10.30
C GLU A 79 -20.95 -7.31 9.44
N VAL A 80 -21.32 -8.20 8.50
CA VAL A 80 -20.38 -8.92 7.65
C VAL A 80 -20.81 -8.82 6.20
N ASP A 81 -19.90 -8.35 5.34
CA ASP A 81 -20.01 -8.40 3.88
C ASP A 81 -19.70 -9.82 3.38
N ILE A 82 -20.61 -10.36 2.57
CA ILE A 82 -20.49 -11.67 1.93
C ILE A 82 -20.46 -11.47 0.42
N VAL A 83 -19.50 -12.10 -0.25
CA VAL A 83 -19.52 -12.33 -1.70
C VAL A 83 -19.30 -13.81 -1.94
N ALA A 84 -20.24 -14.45 -2.62
CA ALA A 84 -20.15 -15.88 -2.93
C ALA A 84 -20.50 -16.16 -4.40
N LEU A 85 -19.92 -17.23 -4.94
CA LEU A 85 -20.23 -17.78 -6.25
C LEU A 85 -21.11 -19.02 -6.08
N GLU A 86 -21.98 -19.29 -7.07
CA GLU A 86 -22.76 -20.53 -7.14
C GLU A 86 -22.44 -21.23 -8.46
N ALA A 87 -22.10 -22.51 -8.41
CA ALA A 87 -21.75 -23.28 -9.58
C ALA A 87 -22.87 -23.26 -10.64
N GLY A 88 -22.51 -22.88 -11.87
CA GLY A 88 -23.45 -22.79 -13.00
C GLY A 88 -24.32 -21.53 -13.00
N VAL A 89 -24.13 -20.59 -12.06
CA VAL A 89 -24.85 -19.30 -12.03
C VAL A 89 -23.89 -18.17 -12.37
N SER A 90 -24.23 -17.38 -13.39
CA SER A 90 -23.43 -16.20 -13.76
C SER A 90 -23.66 -15.05 -12.80
N GLY A 91 -22.57 -14.38 -12.39
CA GLY A 91 -22.58 -13.28 -11.41
C GLY A 91 -22.18 -13.73 -10.00
N VAL A 92 -22.53 -12.91 -9.03
CA VAL A 92 -22.17 -13.12 -7.61
C VAL A 92 -23.38 -12.98 -6.71
N TRP A 93 -23.43 -13.78 -5.65
CA TRP A 93 -24.32 -13.55 -4.53
C TRP A 93 -23.67 -12.56 -3.57
N GLU A 94 -24.28 -11.41 -3.44
CA GLU A 94 -23.86 -10.35 -2.52
C GLU A 94 -24.79 -10.33 -1.30
N GLY A 95 -24.21 -10.37 -0.10
CA GLY A 95 -24.97 -10.43 1.14
C GLY A 95 -24.44 -9.54 2.24
N LEU A 96 -25.33 -9.15 3.12
CA LEU A 96 -25.04 -8.51 4.40
C LEU A 96 -25.61 -9.39 5.51
N LEU A 97 -24.78 -9.68 6.50
CA LEU A 97 -25.12 -10.52 7.65
C LEU A 97 -24.92 -9.72 8.94
N ASP A 98 -25.90 -9.75 9.85
CA ASP A 98 -25.70 -9.36 11.25
C ASP A 98 -25.21 -10.58 12.05
N LEU A 99 -23.93 -10.58 12.36
CA LEU A 99 -23.29 -11.68 13.09
C LEU A 99 -23.75 -11.73 14.55
N THR A 100 -24.05 -10.57 15.15
CA THR A 100 -24.55 -10.47 16.53
C THR A 100 -25.93 -11.12 16.67
N ALA A 101 -26.79 -10.85 15.70
CA ALA A 101 -28.14 -11.44 15.66
C ALA A 101 -28.18 -12.84 15.03
N GLY A 102 -27.09 -13.28 14.39
CA GLY A 102 -27.02 -14.55 13.65
C GLY A 102 -27.99 -14.60 12.46
N LYS A 103 -28.17 -13.48 11.77
CA LYS A 103 -29.23 -13.32 10.75
C LYS A 103 -28.67 -12.71 9.46
N VAL A 104 -29.02 -13.29 8.31
CA VAL A 104 -28.79 -12.70 6.98
C VAL A 104 -29.77 -11.53 6.81
N LEU A 105 -29.26 -10.33 6.54
CA LEU A 105 -30.04 -9.11 6.31
C LEU A 105 -30.42 -8.96 4.85
N SER A 106 -29.49 -9.27 3.93
CA SER A 106 -29.73 -9.31 2.49
C SER A 106 -28.86 -10.39 1.84
N PHE A 107 -29.32 -10.96 0.73
CA PHE A 107 -28.54 -11.90 -0.08
C PHE A 107 -29.14 -11.93 -1.50
N GLU A 108 -28.51 -11.22 -2.42
CA GLU A 108 -29.04 -10.95 -3.76
C GLU A 108 -28.04 -11.35 -4.85
N LEU A 109 -28.56 -11.80 -5.99
CA LEU A 109 -27.72 -12.11 -7.16
C LEU A 109 -27.45 -10.83 -7.95
N VAL A 110 -26.16 -10.49 -8.08
CA VAL A 110 -25.67 -9.39 -8.90
C VAL A 110 -25.07 -9.99 -10.16
N THR A 111 -25.64 -9.69 -11.31
CA THR A 111 -25.22 -10.21 -12.64
C THR A 111 -24.34 -9.23 -13.37
N GLY A 112 -23.57 -9.71 -14.38
CA GLY A 112 -22.70 -8.89 -15.20
C GLY A 112 -21.44 -8.40 -14.49
N VAL A 113 -21.07 -9.01 -13.39
CA VAL A 113 -19.89 -8.71 -12.58
C VAL A 113 -19.10 -9.97 -12.24
N GLN A 114 -17.81 -9.80 -12.01
CA GLN A 114 -16.93 -10.86 -11.51
C GLN A 114 -16.25 -10.39 -10.22
N PRO A 115 -16.14 -11.25 -9.19
CA PRO A 115 -15.46 -10.89 -7.97
C PRO A 115 -13.95 -11.02 -8.12
N ILE A 116 -13.22 -10.52 -7.11
CA ILE A 116 -11.77 -10.64 -6.98
C ILE A 116 -11.30 -12.10 -7.18
N LEU A 117 -10.14 -12.30 -7.83
CA LEU A 117 -9.51 -13.62 -7.95
C LEU A 117 -8.88 -14.02 -6.62
N THR A 118 -9.13 -15.25 -6.21
CA THR A 118 -8.51 -15.83 -5.02
C THR A 118 -7.24 -16.60 -5.40
N ILE A 119 -6.37 -16.88 -4.42
CA ILE A 119 -5.18 -17.72 -4.61
C ILE A 119 -5.56 -19.11 -5.14
N ASP A 120 -6.72 -19.64 -4.71
CA ASP A 120 -7.25 -20.91 -5.23
C ASP A 120 -7.56 -20.86 -6.72
N ASP A 121 -8.15 -19.75 -7.21
CA ASP A 121 -8.44 -19.58 -8.63
C ASP A 121 -7.16 -19.53 -9.48
N LEU A 122 -6.15 -18.80 -9.01
CA LEU A 122 -4.85 -18.69 -9.67
C LEU A 122 -4.13 -20.05 -9.71
N SER A 123 -4.10 -20.77 -8.59
CA SER A 123 -3.40 -22.06 -8.47
C SER A 123 -4.02 -23.15 -9.35
N LYS A 124 -5.32 -23.11 -9.66
CA LYS A 124 -5.98 -24.09 -10.51
C LYS A 124 -5.49 -24.00 -11.95
N VAL A 125 -5.40 -22.80 -12.52
CA VAL A 125 -4.94 -22.59 -13.91
C VAL A 125 -3.50 -23.06 -14.04
N GLU A 126 -2.62 -22.69 -13.13
CA GLU A 126 -1.22 -23.11 -13.14
C GLU A 126 -1.03 -24.64 -13.15
N ARG A 127 -1.88 -25.38 -12.44
CA ARG A 127 -1.81 -26.85 -12.39
C ARG A 127 -2.20 -27.53 -13.70
N VAL A 128 -3.19 -27.01 -14.43
CA VAL A 128 -3.77 -27.68 -15.60
C VAL A 128 -3.11 -27.28 -16.91
N ILE A 129 -2.50 -26.09 -17.00
CA ILE A 129 -1.98 -25.50 -18.23
C ILE A 129 -1.07 -26.44 -19.02
N ARG A 130 -0.22 -27.19 -18.31
CA ARG A 130 0.79 -28.10 -18.87
C ARG A 130 0.21 -29.32 -19.58
N SER A 131 -1.04 -29.67 -19.32
CA SER A 131 -1.71 -30.85 -19.87
C SER A 131 -2.64 -30.56 -21.05
N VAL A 132 -2.84 -29.28 -21.40
CA VAL A 132 -3.75 -28.86 -22.47
C VAL A 132 -3.08 -29.03 -23.82
N PRO A 133 -3.63 -29.87 -24.77
CA PRO A 133 -2.97 -30.17 -26.04
C PRO A 133 -2.64 -28.94 -26.89
N SER A 134 -3.57 -27.97 -26.96
CA SER A 134 -3.35 -26.75 -27.73
C SER A 134 -2.26 -25.84 -27.13
N VAL A 135 -2.06 -25.87 -25.81
CA VAL A 135 -0.97 -25.18 -25.14
C VAL A 135 0.36 -25.87 -25.39
N ILE A 136 0.40 -27.20 -25.31
CA ILE A 136 1.59 -28.01 -25.63
C ILE A 136 2.06 -27.71 -27.07
N GLU A 137 1.14 -27.66 -28.03
CA GLU A 137 1.46 -27.32 -29.43
C GLU A 137 2.14 -25.95 -29.52
N GLN A 138 1.63 -24.92 -28.82
CA GLN A 138 2.26 -23.60 -28.81
C GLN A 138 3.62 -23.57 -28.12
N CYS A 139 3.80 -24.35 -27.05
CA CYS A 139 5.11 -24.51 -26.42
C CYS A 139 6.15 -25.12 -27.37
N VAL A 140 5.76 -26.14 -28.14
CA VAL A 140 6.63 -26.76 -29.15
C VAL A 140 7.03 -25.76 -30.24
N ILE A 141 6.09 -24.94 -30.72
CA ILE A 141 6.37 -23.86 -31.68
C ILE A 141 7.34 -22.83 -31.09
N SER A 142 7.24 -22.54 -29.79
CA SER A 142 8.16 -21.62 -29.09
C SER A 142 9.53 -22.26 -28.77
N GLY A 143 9.76 -23.53 -29.13
CA GLY A 143 11.05 -24.21 -28.97
C GLY A 143 11.23 -25.00 -27.68
N ILE A 144 10.12 -25.38 -27.02
CA ILE A 144 10.10 -26.26 -25.85
C ILE A 144 9.65 -27.64 -26.29
N SER A 145 10.42 -28.67 -25.94
CA SER A 145 10.10 -30.05 -26.29
C SER A 145 8.86 -30.55 -25.53
N ALA A 146 8.06 -31.43 -26.13
CA ALA A 146 6.84 -31.95 -25.50
C ALA A 146 7.08 -32.76 -24.23
N ASP A 147 8.29 -33.26 -24.03
CA ASP A 147 8.75 -33.94 -22.82
C ASP A 147 9.26 -33.01 -21.73
N GLU A 148 9.33 -31.69 -22.01
CA GLU A 148 9.71 -30.65 -21.05
C GLU A 148 8.49 -29.86 -20.48
N MET A 149 7.26 -30.37 -20.60
CA MET A 149 6.07 -29.66 -20.14
C MET A 149 6.01 -29.45 -18.61
N ASP A 150 6.72 -30.27 -17.85
CA ASP A 150 6.91 -30.10 -16.41
C ASP A 150 7.70 -28.82 -16.04
N LYS A 151 8.43 -28.26 -17.01
CA LYS A 151 9.20 -27.02 -16.90
C LYS A 151 8.44 -25.75 -17.39
N VAL A 152 7.20 -25.91 -17.86
CA VAL A 152 6.35 -24.80 -18.27
C VAL A 152 5.55 -24.29 -17.08
N TYR A 153 5.52 -22.98 -16.91
CA TYR A 153 4.84 -22.26 -15.82
C TYR A 153 3.99 -21.12 -16.40
N CYS A 154 3.07 -20.61 -15.61
CA CYS A 154 2.36 -19.40 -15.97
C CYS A 154 2.08 -18.52 -14.76
N ASP A 155 1.92 -17.21 -15.00
CA ASP A 155 1.26 -16.31 -14.09
C ASP A 155 -0.18 -16.10 -14.56
N PRO A 156 -1.17 -16.59 -13.81
CA PRO A 156 -2.56 -16.33 -14.11
C PRO A 156 -2.94 -14.91 -13.75
N TRP A 157 -3.48 -14.16 -14.71
CA TRP A 157 -3.97 -12.80 -14.54
C TRP A 157 -5.45 -12.72 -14.86
N THR A 158 -6.15 -11.70 -14.34
CA THR A 158 -7.46 -11.32 -14.89
C THR A 158 -7.30 -10.93 -16.37
N ILE A 159 -8.33 -11.11 -17.18
CA ILE A 159 -8.27 -10.68 -18.59
C ILE A 159 -8.49 -9.17 -18.76
N GLY A 160 -8.63 -8.40 -17.64
CA GLY A 160 -9.11 -7.03 -17.71
C GLY A 160 -10.53 -7.01 -18.28
N TYR A 161 -10.69 -6.66 -19.54
CA TYR A 161 -11.93 -6.79 -20.29
C TYR A 161 -11.63 -7.07 -21.76
N ASP A 162 -12.42 -7.94 -22.37
CA ASP A 162 -12.31 -8.24 -23.79
C ASP A 162 -13.73 -8.47 -24.35
N GLU A 163 -14.11 -7.68 -25.35
CA GLU A 163 -15.43 -7.72 -25.97
C GLU A 163 -15.80 -9.10 -26.55
N ARG A 164 -14.78 -9.90 -26.93
CA ARG A 164 -15.00 -11.27 -27.41
C ARG A 164 -15.69 -12.18 -26.42
N PHE A 165 -15.51 -11.90 -25.12
CA PHE A 165 -15.93 -12.81 -24.05
C PHE A 165 -16.97 -12.21 -23.09
N GLY A 166 -17.09 -10.89 -23.02
CA GLY A 166 -18.02 -10.22 -22.10
C GLY A 166 -17.72 -10.49 -20.62
N THR A 167 -18.78 -10.58 -19.81
CA THR A 167 -18.70 -10.70 -18.35
C THR A 167 -19.36 -11.97 -17.79
N GLU A 168 -19.99 -12.79 -18.64
CA GLU A 168 -20.81 -13.93 -18.18
C GLU A 168 -19.96 -15.10 -17.62
N ARG A 169 -18.77 -15.28 -18.14
CA ARG A 169 -17.82 -16.33 -17.73
C ARG A 169 -16.68 -15.69 -16.91
N ARG A 170 -16.25 -16.36 -15.85
CA ARG A 170 -15.10 -15.95 -15.06
C ARG A 170 -13.80 -16.39 -15.71
N LEU A 171 -13.03 -15.44 -16.26
CA LEU A 171 -11.90 -15.73 -17.10
C LEU A 171 -10.56 -15.27 -16.51
N GLN A 172 -9.52 -16.02 -16.85
CA GLN A 172 -8.13 -15.66 -16.59
C GLN A 172 -7.32 -15.75 -17.89
N GLN A 173 -6.28 -14.93 -18.01
CA GLN A 173 -5.23 -15.05 -19.01
C GLN A 173 -3.97 -15.61 -18.36
N ALA A 174 -3.28 -16.53 -19.03
CA ALA A 174 -2.05 -17.11 -18.53
C ALA A 174 -0.84 -16.48 -19.24
N ILE A 175 -0.01 -15.74 -18.52
CA ILE A 175 1.27 -15.26 -19.02
C ILE A 175 2.25 -16.43 -18.88
N MET A 176 2.75 -16.92 -20.03
CA MET A 176 3.47 -18.19 -20.09
C MET A 176 4.99 -18.00 -19.95
N TYR A 177 5.62 -18.94 -19.25
CA TYR A 177 7.03 -18.96 -18.97
C TYR A 177 7.62 -20.39 -19.01
N TYR A 178 8.94 -20.48 -19.06
CA TYR A 178 9.70 -21.71 -18.95
C TYR A 178 10.75 -21.60 -17.84
N ARG A 179 11.10 -22.69 -17.17
CA ARG A 179 12.25 -22.79 -16.26
C ARG A 179 13.14 -23.94 -16.73
N SER A 180 14.44 -23.73 -16.79
CA SER A 180 15.39 -24.79 -17.13
C SER A 180 15.52 -25.84 -16.03
N ASP A 181 15.43 -25.41 -14.76
CA ASP A 181 15.47 -26.22 -13.55
C ASP A 181 14.70 -25.55 -12.40
N GLU A 182 14.64 -26.22 -11.23
CA GLU A 182 13.87 -25.74 -10.06
C GLU A 182 14.37 -24.42 -9.47
N ASP A 183 15.67 -24.13 -9.64
CA ASP A 183 16.30 -22.90 -9.13
C ASP A 183 16.27 -21.76 -10.15
N ASP A 184 15.70 -21.96 -11.35
CA ASP A 184 15.69 -20.97 -12.41
C ASP A 184 14.55 -19.93 -12.26
N SER A 185 14.78 -18.73 -12.76
CA SER A 185 13.78 -17.67 -12.79
C SER A 185 12.92 -17.76 -14.06
N GLN A 186 11.62 -18.03 -13.90
CA GLN A 186 10.69 -18.08 -15.03
C GLN A 186 10.66 -16.80 -15.87
N TYR A 187 10.84 -15.65 -15.27
CA TYR A 187 10.81 -14.35 -15.96
C TYR A 187 12.01 -14.10 -16.88
N SER A 188 13.02 -14.97 -16.81
CA SER A 188 14.15 -14.99 -17.75
C SER A 188 13.83 -15.72 -19.04
N HIS A 189 12.72 -16.47 -19.07
CA HIS A 189 12.33 -17.34 -20.17
C HIS A 189 10.84 -17.18 -20.53
N PRO A 190 10.40 -15.94 -20.90
CA PRO A 190 9.02 -15.70 -21.26
C PRO A 190 8.66 -16.36 -22.61
N LEU A 191 7.41 -16.78 -22.74
CA LEU A 191 6.83 -17.29 -23.99
C LEU A 191 5.96 -16.23 -24.67
N ASP A 192 5.76 -16.36 -25.96
CA ASP A 192 5.15 -15.32 -26.80
C ASP A 192 3.64 -15.44 -26.99
N PHE A 193 2.98 -16.43 -26.41
CA PHE A 193 1.54 -16.66 -26.54
C PHE A 193 0.83 -16.61 -25.19
N CYS A 194 -0.49 -16.36 -25.20
CA CYS A 194 -1.29 -16.17 -24.00
C CYS A 194 -2.60 -16.97 -24.08
N PRO A 195 -2.73 -18.10 -23.40
CA PRO A 195 -3.99 -18.84 -23.27
C PRO A 195 -4.98 -18.09 -22.38
N ILE A 196 -6.27 -18.19 -22.72
CA ILE A 196 -7.39 -17.66 -21.97
C ILE A 196 -8.22 -18.83 -21.43
N PHE A 197 -8.41 -18.85 -20.12
CA PHE A 197 -9.07 -19.92 -19.39
C PHE A 197 -10.40 -19.48 -18.81
N ASP A 198 -11.35 -20.41 -18.82
CA ASP A 198 -12.49 -20.35 -17.93
C ASP A 198 -12.08 -20.87 -16.55
N THR A 199 -12.23 -20.05 -15.50
CA THR A 199 -11.80 -20.36 -14.13
C THR A 199 -12.59 -21.50 -13.49
N GLU A 200 -13.84 -21.73 -13.91
CA GLU A 200 -14.70 -22.78 -13.36
C GLU A 200 -14.49 -24.11 -14.05
N THR A 201 -14.50 -24.12 -15.39
CA THR A 201 -14.36 -25.35 -16.17
C THR A 201 -12.91 -25.76 -16.40
N LEU A 202 -11.97 -24.82 -16.24
CA LEU A 202 -10.54 -24.96 -16.52
C LEU A 202 -10.25 -25.26 -17.99
N GLU A 203 -11.18 -24.92 -18.88
CA GLU A 203 -11.02 -25.06 -20.34
C GLU A 203 -10.30 -23.85 -20.92
N VAL A 204 -9.39 -24.10 -21.85
CA VAL A 204 -8.82 -23.06 -22.72
C VAL A 204 -9.86 -22.67 -23.77
N ILE A 205 -10.35 -21.43 -23.69
CA ILE A 205 -11.38 -20.91 -24.62
C ILE A 205 -10.78 -20.19 -25.81
N ALA A 206 -9.56 -19.69 -25.70
CA ALA A 206 -8.79 -19.04 -26.76
C ALA A 206 -7.30 -19.08 -26.43
N ILE A 207 -6.47 -18.95 -27.47
CA ILE A 207 -5.03 -18.69 -27.30
C ILE A 207 -4.70 -17.48 -28.17
N ASP A 208 -4.25 -16.41 -27.55
CA ASP A 208 -3.77 -15.23 -28.25
C ASP A 208 -2.31 -15.45 -28.68
N ILE A 209 -2.06 -15.35 -29.97
CA ILE A 209 -0.77 -15.61 -30.61
C ILE A 209 -0.35 -14.35 -31.37
N PRO A 210 0.91 -13.86 -31.15
CA PRO A 210 1.39 -12.70 -31.86
C PRO A 210 1.59 -12.98 -33.37
N ASN A 211 1.53 -11.94 -34.19
CA ASN A 211 1.78 -12.04 -35.62
C ASN A 211 3.21 -12.51 -35.94
N VAL A 212 4.16 -12.14 -35.08
CA VAL A 212 5.56 -12.55 -35.20
C VAL A 212 5.88 -13.47 -34.01
N ARG A 213 6.24 -14.72 -34.30
CA ARG A 213 6.60 -15.69 -33.28
C ARG A 213 8.00 -15.43 -32.75
N ARG A 214 8.16 -15.60 -31.44
CA ARG A 214 9.42 -15.37 -30.74
C ARG A 214 9.78 -16.62 -29.93
N PRO A 215 10.89 -17.31 -30.27
CA PRO A 215 11.29 -18.51 -29.53
C PRO A 215 11.68 -18.14 -28.08
N VAL A 216 11.51 -19.12 -27.19
CA VAL A 216 11.94 -18.95 -25.79
C VAL A 216 13.46 -18.70 -25.71
N SER A 217 13.86 -17.69 -24.97
CA SER A 217 15.27 -17.49 -24.63
C SER A 217 15.72 -18.59 -23.66
N LYS A 218 16.80 -19.29 -23.97
CA LYS A 218 17.47 -20.26 -23.07
C LYS A 218 18.83 -19.70 -22.59
N ALA A 219 18.98 -18.38 -22.55
CA ALA A 219 20.19 -17.71 -22.07
C ALA A 219 20.41 -18.03 -20.57
N LYS A 220 21.68 -18.27 -20.21
CA LYS A 220 22.08 -18.65 -18.85
C LYS A 220 22.42 -17.40 -18.02
N HIS A 221 22.50 -17.56 -16.71
CA HIS A 221 22.92 -16.52 -15.73
C HIS A 221 21.97 -15.31 -15.58
N ALA A 222 20.73 -15.49 -15.97
CA ALA A 222 19.67 -14.48 -15.80
C ALA A 222 18.84 -14.75 -14.54
N ASN A 223 19.51 -15.00 -13.41
CA ASN A 223 18.88 -15.42 -12.17
C ASN A 223 19.54 -14.74 -10.97
N PHE A 224 18.79 -14.61 -9.86
CA PHE A 224 19.20 -13.97 -8.61
C PHE A 224 19.30 -14.94 -7.42
N HIS A 225 19.03 -16.22 -7.64
CA HIS A 225 19.21 -17.25 -6.60
C HIS A 225 20.68 -17.49 -6.25
N ALA A 226 20.93 -18.03 -5.05
CA ALA A 226 22.25 -18.18 -4.48
C ALA A 226 23.27 -18.84 -5.43
N LYS A 227 22.87 -19.92 -6.11
CA LYS A 227 23.71 -20.64 -7.05
C LYS A 227 24.18 -19.76 -8.22
N ALA A 228 23.27 -18.99 -8.80
CA ALA A 228 23.62 -18.08 -9.90
C ALA A 228 24.55 -16.96 -9.42
N VAL A 229 24.32 -16.41 -8.22
CA VAL A 229 25.21 -15.40 -7.62
C VAL A 229 26.60 -15.97 -7.33
N GLU A 230 26.70 -17.22 -6.85
CA GLU A 230 27.98 -17.89 -6.63
C GLU A 230 28.76 -18.09 -7.94
N GLU A 231 28.09 -18.46 -9.04
CA GLU A 231 28.69 -18.58 -10.37
C GLU A 231 29.21 -17.24 -10.92
N LEU A 232 28.59 -16.12 -10.51
CA LEU A 232 29.00 -14.75 -10.88
C LEU A 232 30.08 -14.14 -9.98
N GLY A 233 30.62 -14.88 -9.02
CA GLY A 233 31.70 -14.43 -8.13
C GLY A 233 31.31 -14.34 -6.65
N GLY A 234 30.09 -14.72 -6.31
CA GLY A 234 29.60 -14.83 -4.94
C GLY A 234 29.16 -13.51 -4.29
N TYR A 235 28.76 -13.62 -3.04
CA TYR A 235 28.29 -12.48 -2.26
C TYR A 235 29.44 -11.62 -1.72
N ARG A 236 29.18 -10.34 -1.51
CA ARG A 236 30.11 -9.44 -0.81
C ARG A 236 30.33 -9.90 0.63
N THR A 237 31.57 -9.81 1.09
CA THR A 237 31.99 -10.21 2.44
C THR A 237 32.27 -9.05 3.38
N ASP A 238 32.25 -7.82 2.87
CA ASP A 238 32.57 -6.58 3.58
C ASP A 238 31.35 -5.88 4.20
N VAL A 239 30.13 -6.32 3.89
CA VAL A 239 28.90 -5.79 4.48
C VAL A 239 28.78 -6.24 5.93
N LYS A 240 28.78 -5.27 6.87
CA LYS A 240 28.63 -5.55 8.31
C LYS A 240 27.17 -5.45 8.74
N PRO A 241 26.68 -6.36 9.61
CA PRO A 241 25.31 -6.32 10.10
C PRO A 241 25.07 -5.11 11.02
N ILE A 242 23.88 -4.51 10.89
CA ILE A 242 23.37 -3.51 11.84
C ILE A 242 22.41 -4.23 12.78
N ILE A 243 22.64 -4.08 14.10
CA ILE A 243 21.80 -4.61 15.17
C ILE A 243 21.02 -3.46 15.79
N VAL A 244 19.70 -3.59 15.86
CA VAL A 244 18.80 -2.64 16.52
C VAL A 244 18.39 -3.23 17.87
N GLN A 245 18.59 -2.48 18.95
CA GLN A 245 18.24 -2.88 20.31
C GLN A 245 17.54 -1.73 21.03
N GLN A 246 16.52 -2.05 21.80
CA GLN A 246 15.79 -1.16 22.68
C GLN A 246 15.84 -1.75 24.11
N PRO A 247 16.90 -1.49 24.89
CA PRO A 247 17.11 -2.14 26.20
C PRO A 247 16.01 -1.87 27.23
N GLU A 248 15.33 -0.72 27.12
CA GLU A 248 14.23 -0.31 28.00
C GLU A 248 12.85 -0.69 27.45
N GLY A 249 12.82 -1.38 26.29
CA GLY A 249 11.60 -1.75 25.59
C GLY A 249 11.15 -0.69 24.57
N VAL A 250 9.97 -0.92 24.00
CA VAL A 250 9.34 -0.02 23.03
C VAL A 250 8.52 1.07 23.72
N SER A 251 8.34 2.21 23.05
CA SER A 251 7.54 3.32 23.58
C SER A 251 6.05 3.22 23.25
N PHE A 252 5.67 2.35 22.31
CA PHE A 252 4.26 2.15 21.97
C PHE A 252 3.57 1.14 22.89
N LYS A 253 2.27 1.32 23.07
CA LYS A 253 1.38 0.38 23.78
C LYS A 253 0.37 -0.18 22.80
N VAL A 254 0.04 -1.46 22.96
CA VAL A 254 -0.96 -2.16 22.16
C VAL A 254 -2.04 -2.72 23.06
N SER A 255 -3.30 -2.39 22.75
CA SER A 255 -4.47 -2.96 23.40
C SER A 255 -5.42 -3.48 22.31
N GLY A 256 -5.46 -4.80 22.10
CA GLY A 256 -6.12 -5.38 20.93
C GLY A 256 -5.49 -4.87 19.64
N ARG A 257 -6.22 -4.05 18.89
CA ARG A 257 -5.72 -3.37 17.68
C ARG A 257 -5.60 -1.86 17.82
N GLU A 258 -5.85 -1.32 19.01
CA GLU A 258 -5.52 0.07 19.31
C GLU A 258 -4.04 0.21 19.66
N ILE A 259 -3.40 1.27 19.13
CA ILE A 259 -2.02 1.62 19.37
C ILE A 259 -1.99 3.02 19.98
N GLU A 260 -1.27 3.15 21.09
CA GLU A 260 -0.87 4.43 21.65
C GLU A 260 0.64 4.59 21.50
N TRP A 261 1.07 5.67 20.87
CA TRP A 261 2.48 5.98 20.71
C TRP A 261 2.73 7.48 20.79
N GLN A 262 3.58 7.88 21.72
CA GLN A 262 3.79 9.30 22.01
C GLN A 262 2.43 9.98 22.25
N ASN A 263 2.08 10.98 21.47
CA ASN A 263 0.80 11.68 21.56
C ASN A 263 -0.28 11.12 20.60
N PHE A 264 0.05 10.15 19.75
CA PHE A 264 -0.91 9.51 18.86
C PHE A 264 -1.67 8.36 19.52
N LYS A 265 -2.94 8.24 19.17
CA LYS A 265 -3.74 7.04 19.37
C LYS A 265 -4.48 6.71 18.08
N LEU A 266 -4.48 5.44 17.68
CA LEU A 266 -5.13 4.97 16.46
C LEU A 266 -5.55 3.51 16.58
N HIS A 267 -6.49 3.08 15.71
CA HIS A 267 -6.86 1.69 15.55
C HIS A 267 -6.35 1.14 14.22
N VAL A 268 -5.76 -0.06 14.21
CA VAL A 268 -5.23 -0.75 13.04
C VAL A 268 -6.19 -1.82 12.57
N GLY A 269 -7.00 -1.49 11.57
CA GLY A 269 -7.84 -2.42 10.83
C GLY A 269 -7.06 -3.16 9.75
N PHE A 270 -7.69 -4.22 9.21
CA PHE A 270 -7.16 -4.98 8.08
C PHE A 270 -8.28 -5.66 7.32
N ASN A 271 -8.28 -5.58 6.00
CA ASN A 271 -9.25 -6.29 5.18
C ASN A 271 -8.62 -6.92 3.94
N TYR A 272 -9.37 -7.78 3.27
CA TYR A 272 -8.91 -8.56 2.12
C TYR A 272 -8.40 -7.71 0.95
N ARG A 273 -8.94 -6.50 0.75
CA ARG A 273 -8.69 -5.67 -0.43
C ARG A 273 -7.65 -4.59 -0.20
N GLU A 274 -7.81 -3.79 0.84
CA GLU A 274 -6.93 -2.65 1.13
C GLU A 274 -5.67 -3.05 1.93
N GLY A 275 -5.69 -4.21 2.61
CA GLY A 275 -4.70 -4.55 3.62
C GLY A 275 -4.87 -3.69 4.86
N ILE A 276 -3.83 -2.96 5.29
CA ILE A 276 -3.86 -2.08 6.45
C ILE A 276 -4.83 -0.91 6.23
N VAL A 277 -5.70 -0.70 7.23
CA VAL A 277 -6.58 0.47 7.34
C VAL A 277 -6.33 1.14 8.68
N LEU A 278 -5.98 2.41 8.67
CA LEU A 278 -5.81 3.20 9.88
C LEU A 278 -7.09 3.96 10.20
N ASN A 279 -7.62 3.74 11.39
CA ASN A 279 -8.90 4.31 11.81
C ASN A 279 -8.74 5.15 13.08
N ASN A 280 -9.63 6.14 13.23
CA ASN A 280 -9.79 6.97 14.42
C ASN A 280 -8.46 7.51 14.96
N ILE A 281 -7.68 8.13 14.07
CA ILE A 281 -6.38 8.69 14.42
C ILE A 281 -6.61 9.99 15.18
N THR A 282 -6.11 10.04 16.41
CA THR A 282 -6.19 11.19 17.31
C THR A 282 -4.82 11.59 17.83
N TYR A 283 -4.69 12.82 18.30
CA TYR A 283 -3.49 13.37 18.92
C TYR A 283 -3.82 14.03 20.25
N ASN A 284 -3.08 13.70 21.30
CA ASN A 284 -3.20 14.33 22.62
C ASN A 284 -2.36 15.61 22.65
N ASP A 285 -2.98 16.76 22.46
CA ASP A 285 -2.34 18.06 22.48
C ASP A 285 -2.46 18.67 23.90
N HIS A 286 -1.44 18.40 24.75
CA HIS A 286 -1.40 18.87 26.14
C HIS A 286 -2.63 18.51 26.99
N GLY A 287 -3.18 17.31 26.79
CA GLY A 287 -4.35 16.81 27.52
C GLY A 287 -5.68 17.00 26.78
N GLU A 288 -5.72 17.74 25.68
CA GLU A 288 -6.86 17.79 24.77
C GLU A 288 -6.69 16.73 23.69
N VAL A 289 -7.61 15.75 23.62
CA VAL A 289 -7.60 14.73 22.56
C VAL A 289 -8.25 15.32 21.30
N ARG A 290 -7.44 15.57 20.30
CA ARG A 290 -7.82 16.19 19.03
C ARG A 290 -7.91 15.15 17.93
N PRO A 291 -9.06 14.96 17.28
CA PRO A 291 -9.19 14.06 16.15
C PRO A 291 -8.47 14.61 14.91
N LEU A 292 -7.82 13.72 14.16
CA LEU A 292 -7.10 14.03 12.93
C LEU A 292 -7.75 13.41 11.70
N PHE A 293 -7.93 12.08 11.72
CA PHE A 293 -8.46 11.32 10.60
C PHE A 293 -9.38 10.21 11.10
N TYR A 294 -10.54 10.08 10.46
CA TYR A 294 -11.45 8.97 10.73
C TYR A 294 -10.95 7.67 10.12
N ARG A 295 -10.53 7.71 8.84
CA ARG A 295 -10.06 6.52 8.12
C ARG A 295 -9.09 6.90 7.00
N ILE A 296 -7.93 6.25 6.97
CA ILE A 296 -6.94 6.37 5.90
C ILE A 296 -6.58 4.97 5.41
N SER A 297 -6.52 4.77 4.10
CA SER A 297 -6.15 3.49 3.49
C SER A 297 -5.62 3.65 2.07
N LEU A 298 -4.80 2.69 1.63
CA LEU A 298 -4.48 2.50 0.23
C LEU A 298 -5.68 1.79 -0.42
N ALA A 299 -6.52 2.53 -1.14
CA ALA A 299 -7.85 2.05 -1.54
C ALA A 299 -7.86 1.31 -2.88
N GLU A 300 -6.92 1.63 -3.79
CA GLU A 300 -6.80 0.98 -5.09
C GLU A 300 -5.42 1.24 -5.69
N MET A 301 -5.08 0.44 -6.70
CA MET A 301 -3.95 0.71 -7.56
C MET A 301 -4.20 0.18 -8.99
N VAL A 302 -3.53 0.78 -9.96
CA VAL A 302 -3.52 0.29 -11.34
C VAL A 302 -2.11 0.33 -11.92
N VAL A 303 -1.76 -0.74 -12.65
CA VAL A 303 -0.47 -0.90 -13.33
C VAL A 303 -0.72 -1.05 -14.82
N PRO A 304 -0.87 0.05 -15.57
CA PRO A 304 -1.03 0.02 -17.02
C PRO A 304 0.32 -0.17 -17.72
N TYR A 305 0.38 -1.14 -18.65
CA TYR A 305 1.54 -1.38 -19.51
C TYR A 305 1.42 -0.65 -20.83
N GLY A 306 2.52 -0.08 -21.33
CA GLY A 306 2.55 0.82 -22.47
C GLY A 306 2.71 0.16 -23.85
N CYS A 307 2.78 -1.18 -23.94
CA CYS A 307 2.94 -1.86 -25.22
C CYS A 307 1.58 -1.99 -25.94
N PRO A 308 1.44 -1.48 -27.20
CA PRO A 308 0.18 -1.54 -27.94
C PRO A 308 -0.06 -2.87 -28.65
N ASP A 309 0.95 -3.75 -28.72
CA ASP A 309 0.89 -4.98 -29.48
C ASP A 309 0.05 -6.06 -28.79
N HIS A 310 -0.60 -6.89 -29.58
CA HIS A 310 -1.30 -8.07 -29.11
C HIS A 310 -0.29 -9.15 -28.64
N PRO A 311 -0.44 -9.79 -27.47
CA PRO A 311 -1.60 -9.80 -26.56
C PRO A 311 -1.53 -8.80 -25.38
N HIS A 312 -0.69 -7.75 -25.44
CA HIS A 312 -0.40 -6.87 -24.31
C HIS A 312 -1.48 -5.83 -24.00
N GLN A 313 -2.46 -5.61 -24.89
CA GLN A 313 -3.56 -4.65 -24.70
C GLN A 313 -4.37 -4.90 -23.42
N ARG A 314 -4.30 -6.10 -22.84
CA ARG A 314 -4.98 -6.46 -21.58
C ARG A 314 -4.08 -6.39 -20.33
N LYS A 315 -2.80 -5.99 -20.49
CA LYS A 315 -1.91 -5.80 -19.34
C LYS A 315 -2.18 -4.44 -18.70
N HIS A 316 -3.13 -4.41 -17.78
CA HIS A 316 -3.45 -3.27 -16.93
C HIS A 316 -4.05 -3.81 -15.63
N ALA A 317 -3.18 -4.27 -14.73
CA ALA A 317 -3.57 -4.91 -13.48
C ALA A 317 -4.09 -3.89 -12.46
N PHE A 318 -5.17 -4.26 -11.75
CA PHE A 318 -5.66 -3.56 -10.56
C PHE A 318 -5.37 -4.44 -9.34
N ASP A 319 -4.13 -4.43 -8.84
CA ASP A 319 -3.68 -5.45 -7.89
C ASP A 319 -4.52 -5.49 -6.61
N LEU A 320 -5.04 -4.34 -6.14
CA LEU A 320 -5.97 -4.34 -5.01
C LEU A 320 -7.38 -4.78 -5.43
N GLY A 321 -7.90 -4.25 -6.54
CA GLY A 321 -9.27 -4.49 -6.99
C GLY A 321 -9.50 -5.84 -7.64
N GLU A 322 -8.47 -6.47 -8.19
CA GLU A 322 -8.55 -7.74 -8.90
C GLU A 322 -8.04 -8.93 -8.08
N TYR A 323 -7.09 -8.70 -7.12
CA TYR A 323 -6.49 -9.78 -6.31
C TYR A 323 -6.56 -9.51 -4.81
N GLY A 324 -6.53 -8.24 -4.37
CA GLY A 324 -6.61 -7.83 -2.97
C GLY A 324 -5.26 -7.75 -2.26
N GLY A 325 -4.87 -6.53 -1.85
CA GLY A 325 -3.64 -6.31 -1.09
C GLY A 325 -3.60 -7.02 0.26
N GLY A 326 -4.78 -7.33 0.84
CA GLY A 326 -4.86 -8.16 2.03
C GLY A 326 -4.72 -9.64 1.72
N TYR A 327 -5.38 -10.16 0.68
CA TYR A 327 -5.26 -11.59 0.29
C TYR A 327 -3.84 -11.95 -0.14
N MET A 328 -3.11 -11.01 -0.76
CA MET A 328 -1.73 -11.22 -1.21
C MET A 328 -0.67 -10.93 -0.14
N THR A 329 -1.08 -10.63 1.11
CA THR A 329 -0.14 -10.24 2.17
C THR A 329 0.80 -11.36 2.56
N ASN A 330 2.05 -11.01 2.83
CA ASN A 330 3.08 -11.95 3.26
C ASN A 330 3.07 -12.15 4.78
N SER A 331 3.54 -13.31 5.22
CA SER A 331 3.90 -13.56 6.61
C SER A 331 5.29 -13.01 6.87
N LEU A 332 5.39 -11.93 7.67
CA LEU A 332 6.64 -11.21 7.90
C LEU A 332 7.58 -11.93 8.86
N ALA A 333 8.88 -11.81 8.62
CA ALA A 333 9.93 -12.49 9.38
C ALA A 333 10.91 -11.50 10.02
N LEU A 334 11.10 -11.64 11.33
CA LEU A 334 12.08 -10.86 12.09
C LEU A 334 13.50 -11.06 11.54
N GLY A 335 14.19 -9.96 11.29
CA GLY A 335 15.56 -9.93 10.77
C GLY A 335 15.65 -9.95 9.26
N CYS A 336 14.54 -10.24 8.55
CA CYS A 336 14.42 -10.16 7.10
C CYS A 336 13.62 -8.92 6.71
N ASP A 337 12.30 -8.93 6.98
CA ASP A 337 11.38 -7.87 6.57
C ASP A 337 11.40 -6.67 7.52
N CYS A 338 11.75 -6.91 8.78
CA CYS A 338 11.82 -5.89 9.83
C CYS A 338 12.89 -6.22 10.87
N LYS A 339 13.41 -5.20 11.56
CA LYS A 339 14.46 -5.31 12.60
C LYS A 339 14.07 -4.58 13.88
N GLY A 340 14.62 -5.04 15.00
CA GLY A 340 14.39 -4.42 16.33
C GLY A 340 13.42 -5.20 17.18
N VAL A 341 12.73 -4.52 18.09
CA VAL A 341 11.68 -5.08 18.95
C VAL A 341 10.35 -4.89 18.27
N ILE A 342 9.71 -5.99 17.88
CA ILE A 342 8.58 -5.96 16.96
C ILE A 342 7.34 -6.55 17.61
N HIS A 343 6.20 -5.87 17.40
CA HIS A 343 4.88 -6.41 17.61
C HIS A 343 4.25 -6.82 16.28
N TYR A 344 3.73 -8.04 16.19
CA TYR A 344 3.06 -8.53 14.99
C TYR A 344 1.56 -8.67 15.22
N MET A 345 0.77 -8.43 14.15
CA MET A 345 -0.65 -8.75 14.12
C MET A 345 -0.93 -9.72 12.99
N ASP A 346 -1.79 -10.70 13.26
CA ASP A 346 -2.25 -11.67 12.28
C ASP A 346 -3.43 -11.12 11.47
N ALA A 347 -3.67 -11.74 10.29
CA ALA A 347 -4.87 -11.56 9.49
C ALA A 347 -5.58 -12.89 9.26
N ALA A 348 -6.91 -12.85 9.11
CA ALA A 348 -7.72 -14.03 8.80
C ALA A 348 -8.64 -13.76 7.61
N PHE A 349 -8.78 -14.77 6.74
CA PHE A 349 -9.58 -14.72 5.52
C PHE A 349 -10.35 -16.03 5.33
N PRO A 350 -11.48 -16.05 4.61
CA PRO A 350 -12.14 -17.30 4.25
C PRO A 350 -11.37 -18.04 3.15
N ASP A 351 -11.36 -19.36 3.19
CA ASP A 351 -11.16 -20.17 2.01
C ASP A 351 -12.48 -20.25 1.20
N ARG A 352 -12.45 -20.94 0.06
CA ARG A 352 -13.63 -21.14 -0.79
C ARG A 352 -14.82 -21.84 -0.09
N ASN A 353 -14.56 -22.57 0.98
CA ASN A 353 -15.57 -23.28 1.77
C ASN A 353 -16.06 -22.45 2.97
N GLY A 354 -15.50 -21.25 3.19
CA GLY A 354 -15.76 -20.41 4.35
C GLY A 354 -15.04 -20.88 5.61
N GLU A 355 -14.02 -21.74 5.47
CA GLU A 355 -13.12 -22.07 6.59
C GLU A 355 -12.01 -21.00 6.66
N PRO A 356 -11.60 -20.60 7.86
CA PRO A 356 -10.64 -19.52 8.02
C PRO A 356 -9.20 -19.94 7.68
N ILE A 357 -8.52 -19.13 6.89
CA ILE A 357 -7.07 -19.15 6.67
C ILE A 357 -6.46 -18.01 7.46
N THR A 358 -5.45 -18.30 8.29
CA THR A 358 -4.75 -17.27 9.07
C THR A 358 -3.36 -17.02 8.51
N VAL A 359 -3.08 -15.79 8.12
CA VAL A 359 -1.74 -15.30 7.79
C VAL A 359 -1.11 -14.76 9.07
N LYS A 360 -0.08 -15.45 9.55
CA LYS A 360 0.67 -15.02 10.73
C LYS A 360 1.56 -13.83 10.40
N ASN A 361 1.71 -12.89 11.37
CA ASN A 361 2.58 -11.73 11.20
C ASN A 361 2.27 -10.93 9.92
N ALA A 362 1.00 -10.72 9.59
CA ALA A 362 0.59 -9.96 8.40
C ALA A 362 0.96 -8.47 8.51
N ILE A 363 1.01 -7.95 9.73
CA ILE A 363 1.37 -6.56 10.05
C ILE A 363 2.52 -6.57 11.02
N CYS A 364 3.52 -5.71 10.76
CA CYS A 364 4.67 -5.46 11.63
C CYS A 364 4.58 -4.05 12.20
N ILE A 365 4.78 -3.92 13.52
CA ILE A 365 4.80 -2.64 14.23
C ILE A 365 6.11 -2.56 15.02
N HIS A 366 6.88 -1.50 14.77
CA HIS A 366 8.17 -1.27 15.42
C HIS A 366 8.56 0.19 15.42
N GLU A 367 9.60 0.52 16.17
CA GLU A 367 10.21 1.85 16.20
C GLU A 367 11.56 1.85 15.49
N GLU A 368 11.88 2.97 14.85
CA GLU A 368 13.20 3.25 14.28
C GLU A 368 13.73 4.61 14.71
N ASP A 369 15.07 4.76 14.72
CA ASP A 369 15.70 6.06 14.86
C ASP A 369 15.35 6.97 13.66
N ASP A 370 14.86 8.18 13.95
CA ASP A 370 14.47 9.18 12.95
C ASP A 370 15.52 10.30 12.80
N GLY A 371 16.70 10.09 13.35
CA GLY A 371 17.78 11.04 13.25
C GLY A 371 17.53 12.32 14.05
N VAL A 372 17.86 13.46 13.47
CA VAL A 372 17.69 14.77 14.09
C VAL A 372 16.26 15.24 13.94
N LEU A 373 15.55 15.39 15.07
CA LEU A 373 14.19 15.92 15.13
C LEU A 373 14.19 17.45 15.03
N PHE A 374 15.00 18.12 15.84
CA PHE A 374 15.31 19.55 15.68
C PHE A 374 16.69 19.87 16.24
N LYS A 375 17.30 20.94 15.71
CA LYS A 375 18.62 21.43 16.12
C LYS A 375 18.76 22.91 15.86
N HIS A 376 19.42 23.60 16.78
CA HIS A 376 19.97 24.93 16.57
C HIS A 376 21.29 25.10 17.30
N SER A 377 22.29 25.76 16.68
CA SER A 377 23.57 26.12 17.29
C SER A 377 23.84 27.59 17.01
N ASP A 378 24.09 28.37 18.08
CA ASP A 378 24.38 29.79 17.93
C ASP A 378 25.87 29.99 17.61
N PHE A 379 26.18 30.47 16.42
CA PHE A 379 27.56 30.73 15.98
C PHE A 379 28.15 31.99 16.62
N ARG A 380 27.33 32.91 17.14
CA ARG A 380 27.77 34.19 17.70
C ARG A 380 28.51 34.04 19.03
N ASP A 381 28.24 32.97 19.76
CA ASP A 381 28.94 32.63 21.01
C ASP A 381 29.93 31.47 20.81
N ASN A 382 30.45 31.30 19.62
CA ASN A 382 31.34 30.21 19.23
C ASN A 382 30.71 28.82 19.44
N TYR A 383 29.42 28.68 19.10
CA TYR A 383 28.59 27.45 19.29
C TYR A 383 28.47 27.00 20.75
N ALA A 384 28.71 27.89 21.72
CA ALA A 384 28.55 27.57 23.14
C ALA A 384 27.09 27.33 23.52
N THR A 385 26.13 27.86 22.76
CA THR A 385 24.71 27.60 22.93
C THR A 385 24.19 26.71 21.80
N SER A 386 23.87 25.46 22.11
CA SER A 386 23.36 24.48 21.14
C SER A 386 22.31 23.59 21.78
N VAL A 387 21.26 23.29 21.03
CA VAL A 387 20.24 22.30 21.41
C VAL A 387 20.03 21.35 20.24
N LEU A 388 19.97 20.05 20.55
CA LEU A 388 19.67 18.99 19.59
C LEU A 388 18.77 17.95 20.25
N ALA A 389 17.64 17.63 19.63
CA ALA A 389 16.83 16.47 19.98
C ALA A 389 16.85 15.45 18.84
N ARG A 390 16.88 14.17 19.19
CA ARG A 390 16.73 13.08 18.24
C ARG A 390 15.29 12.61 18.23
N GLY A 391 14.84 12.22 17.04
CA GLY A 391 13.52 11.64 16.81
C GLY A 391 13.54 10.12 16.86
N VAL A 392 12.40 9.58 17.16
CA VAL A 392 12.01 8.19 16.93
C VAL A 392 10.77 8.21 16.08
N LYS A 393 10.58 7.23 15.22
CA LYS A 393 9.36 7.07 14.41
C LYS A 393 8.74 5.71 14.66
N LEU A 394 7.41 5.66 14.69
CA LEU A 394 6.65 4.41 14.72
C LEU A 394 6.33 3.99 13.29
N ILE A 395 6.56 2.73 12.98
CA ILE A 395 6.26 2.13 11.68
C ILE A 395 5.21 1.04 11.84
N ILE A 396 4.16 1.09 11.04
CA ILE A 396 3.14 0.07 10.88
C ILE A 396 3.19 -0.37 9.43
N SER A 397 3.60 -1.60 9.16
CA SER A 397 3.92 -2.03 7.80
C SER A 397 3.31 -3.36 7.41
N GLN A 398 3.15 -3.52 6.11
CA GLN A 398 2.67 -4.70 5.41
C GLN A 398 3.48 -4.88 4.14
N ILE A 399 3.73 -6.12 3.73
CA ILE A 399 4.27 -6.46 2.42
C ILE A 399 3.26 -7.36 1.72
N PHE A 400 2.99 -7.10 0.45
CA PHE A 400 2.21 -8.00 -0.38
C PHE A 400 2.86 -8.25 -1.73
N THR A 401 2.70 -9.49 -2.23
CA THR A 401 3.24 -9.94 -3.51
C THR A 401 2.13 -10.02 -4.54
N ALA A 402 2.20 -9.17 -5.57
CA ALA A 402 1.30 -9.21 -6.72
C ALA A 402 2.02 -9.86 -7.92
N ALA A 403 1.90 -11.18 -8.04
CA ALA A 403 2.59 -11.99 -9.03
C ALA A 403 4.12 -11.76 -9.03
N ASN A 404 4.62 -10.90 -9.91
CA ASN A 404 6.04 -10.60 -10.08
C ASN A 404 6.54 -9.43 -9.22
N TYR A 405 5.66 -8.58 -8.68
CA TYR A 405 6.02 -7.39 -7.91
C TYR A 405 5.83 -7.58 -6.41
N GLU A 406 6.71 -6.94 -5.65
CA GLU A 406 6.64 -6.80 -4.20
C GLU A 406 6.32 -5.35 -3.83
N TYR A 407 5.29 -5.14 -3.03
CA TYR A 407 4.90 -3.84 -2.52
C TYR A 407 5.04 -3.81 -1.00
N MET A 408 5.93 -2.97 -0.51
CA MET A 408 6.16 -2.75 0.90
C MET A 408 5.49 -1.44 1.30
N VAL A 409 4.45 -1.51 2.10
CA VAL A 409 3.65 -0.35 2.53
C VAL A 409 4.00 -0.02 3.96
N TYR A 410 4.50 1.19 4.21
CA TYR A 410 4.90 1.69 5.53
C TYR A 410 4.08 2.91 5.90
N TRP A 411 3.28 2.81 6.96
CA TRP A 411 2.67 3.93 7.63
C TRP A 411 3.58 4.38 8.77
N ILE A 412 4.10 5.59 8.67
CA ILE A 412 5.14 6.10 9.57
C ILE A 412 4.59 7.30 10.33
N PHE A 413 4.68 7.25 11.66
CA PHE A 413 4.29 8.34 12.55
C PHE A 413 5.52 9.00 13.13
N HIS A 414 5.59 10.33 13.06
CA HIS A 414 6.71 11.13 13.55
C HIS A 414 6.32 11.92 14.80
N MET A 415 7.29 12.20 15.66
CA MET A 415 7.07 12.92 16.93
C MET A 415 6.60 14.37 16.73
N ASP A 416 6.75 14.95 15.54
CA ASP A 416 6.27 16.28 15.18
C ASP A 416 4.81 16.33 14.73
N GLY A 417 4.09 15.23 14.87
CA GLY A 417 2.70 15.11 14.44
C GLY A 417 2.52 14.75 12.95
N THR A 418 3.59 14.57 12.19
CA THR A 418 3.54 14.16 10.78
C THR A 418 3.19 12.68 10.66
N ILE A 419 2.36 12.33 9.67
CA ILE A 419 2.10 10.96 9.23
C ILE A 419 2.64 10.85 7.81
N GLN A 420 3.48 9.84 7.56
CA GLN A 420 4.06 9.54 6.25
C GLN A 420 3.52 8.21 5.75
N LEU A 421 3.19 8.14 4.48
CA LEU A 421 3.05 6.88 3.75
C LEU A 421 4.28 6.74 2.85
N GLU A 422 5.02 5.65 3.03
CA GLU A 422 6.10 5.24 2.13
C GLU A 422 5.73 3.90 1.49
N ILE A 423 5.92 3.80 0.19
CA ILE A 423 5.78 2.53 -0.55
C ILE A 423 7.10 2.26 -1.22
N LYS A 424 7.65 1.05 -1.03
CA LYS A 424 8.80 0.57 -1.79
C LYS A 424 8.35 -0.53 -2.73
N LEU A 425 8.78 -0.39 -3.98
CA LEU A 425 8.51 -1.34 -5.05
C LEU A 425 9.78 -2.12 -5.36
N THR A 426 9.66 -3.43 -5.47
CA THR A 426 10.75 -4.33 -5.91
C THR A 426 10.16 -5.59 -6.52
N GLY A 427 10.91 -6.65 -6.66
CA GLY A 427 10.50 -7.90 -7.27
C GLY A 427 11.04 -8.04 -8.68
N ILE A 428 10.29 -8.64 -9.57
CA ILE A 428 10.75 -9.00 -10.91
C ILE A 428 9.92 -8.27 -11.95
N LEU A 429 10.56 -7.77 -13.00
CA LEU A 429 9.87 -7.20 -14.15
C LEU A 429 8.95 -8.22 -14.82
N ASN A 430 7.75 -7.83 -15.23
CA ASN A 430 6.95 -8.64 -16.13
C ASN A 430 7.55 -8.61 -17.53
N THR A 431 8.14 -9.71 -17.94
CA THR A 431 8.96 -9.84 -19.16
C THR A 431 8.18 -10.44 -20.32
N TYR A 432 8.73 -10.28 -21.53
CA TYR A 432 8.23 -10.88 -22.75
C TYR A 432 9.39 -11.27 -23.69
N ALA A 433 9.14 -12.19 -24.60
CA ALA A 433 10.12 -12.62 -25.60
C ALA A 433 10.33 -11.55 -26.69
N ILE A 434 11.55 -11.41 -27.17
CA ILE A 434 11.91 -10.52 -28.29
C ILE A 434 12.99 -11.18 -29.15
N ASN A 435 12.86 -11.11 -30.49
CA ASN A 435 13.86 -11.66 -31.41
C ASN A 435 15.13 -10.80 -31.43
N ASP A 436 16.25 -11.42 -31.79
CA ASP A 436 17.48 -10.68 -32.03
C ASP A 436 17.33 -9.68 -33.17
N GLY A 437 17.76 -8.44 -32.95
CA GLY A 437 17.62 -7.35 -33.89
C GLY A 437 16.21 -6.80 -34.09
N GLU A 438 15.20 -7.32 -33.37
CA GLU A 438 13.85 -6.76 -33.37
C GLU A 438 13.82 -5.42 -32.65
N GLU A 439 13.21 -4.41 -33.28
CA GLU A 439 13.06 -3.07 -32.70
C GLU A 439 12.02 -3.08 -31.58
N THR A 440 12.30 -2.40 -30.46
CA THR A 440 11.36 -2.30 -29.33
C THR A 440 10.22 -1.32 -29.56
N GLY A 441 10.28 -0.52 -30.61
CA GLY A 441 9.32 0.55 -30.88
C GLY A 441 9.28 1.66 -29.82
N GLY A 442 10.21 1.62 -28.84
CA GLY A 442 10.21 2.52 -27.68
C GLY A 442 9.23 2.13 -26.58
N PHE A 443 8.50 1.00 -26.72
CA PHE A 443 7.50 0.55 -25.73
C PHE A 443 8.08 -0.30 -24.60
N GLY A 444 9.37 -0.54 -24.62
CA GLY A 444 10.09 -1.29 -23.58
C GLY A 444 11.58 -1.31 -23.82
N THR A 445 12.30 -1.93 -22.90
CA THR A 445 13.77 -2.06 -22.93
C THR A 445 14.14 -3.54 -23.01
N ARG A 446 15.08 -3.87 -23.88
CA ARG A 446 15.73 -5.19 -23.90
C ARG A 446 16.62 -5.29 -22.66
N VAL A 447 16.18 -6.05 -21.66
CA VAL A 447 16.88 -6.19 -20.36
C VAL A 447 17.87 -7.35 -20.35
N TYR A 448 17.66 -8.33 -21.23
CA TYR A 448 18.53 -9.50 -21.42
C TYR A 448 18.43 -10.05 -22.85
N PRO A 449 19.38 -10.86 -23.34
CA PRO A 449 19.27 -11.50 -24.65
C PRO A 449 17.96 -12.29 -24.81
N GLY A 450 17.14 -11.91 -25.80
CA GLY A 450 15.82 -12.50 -26.04
C GLY A 450 14.72 -12.07 -25.07
N VAL A 451 14.97 -11.12 -24.15
CA VAL A 451 14.03 -10.67 -23.13
C VAL A 451 13.84 -9.16 -23.17
N ILE A 452 12.57 -8.72 -23.27
CA ILE A 452 12.13 -7.33 -23.15
C ILE A 452 11.25 -7.14 -21.93
N ALA A 453 11.37 -6.01 -21.26
CA ALA A 453 10.41 -5.53 -20.27
C ALA A 453 9.73 -4.25 -20.78
N HIS A 454 8.40 -4.19 -20.67
CA HIS A 454 7.61 -3.09 -21.21
C HIS A 454 7.52 -1.93 -20.20
N ASN A 455 7.46 -0.69 -20.74
CA ASN A 455 7.16 0.50 -19.96
C ASN A 455 5.81 0.35 -19.26
N HIS A 456 5.70 0.83 -18.03
CA HIS A 456 4.46 0.78 -17.26
C HIS A 456 4.41 1.84 -16.17
N GLN A 457 3.25 1.99 -15.56
CA GLN A 457 3.07 2.88 -14.41
C GLN A 457 2.59 2.06 -13.21
N HIS A 458 2.90 2.53 -12.01
CA HIS A 458 2.27 2.12 -10.77
C HIS A 458 1.54 3.33 -10.20
N LEU A 459 0.21 3.36 -10.29
CA LEU A 459 -0.61 4.46 -9.80
C LEU A 459 -1.47 3.95 -8.64
N PHE A 460 -1.32 4.57 -7.48
CA PHE A 460 -2.02 4.26 -6.25
C PHE A 460 -3.08 5.30 -5.96
N SER A 461 -4.17 4.89 -5.30
CA SER A 461 -5.20 5.78 -4.78
C SER A 461 -5.21 5.73 -3.26
N LEU A 462 -4.83 6.82 -2.61
CA LEU A 462 -4.94 7.02 -1.17
C LEU A 462 -6.30 7.62 -0.84
N ARG A 463 -7.06 6.94 0.01
CA ARG A 463 -8.31 7.45 0.57
C ARG A 463 -8.04 8.09 1.92
N ILE A 464 -8.39 9.37 2.07
CA ILE A 464 -8.26 10.12 3.32
C ILE A 464 -9.63 10.68 3.70
N ASN A 465 -10.18 10.26 4.84
CA ASN A 465 -11.34 10.92 5.44
C ASN A 465 -10.85 11.76 6.63
N PRO A 466 -10.65 13.07 6.43
CA PRO A 466 -10.20 13.96 7.49
C PRO A 466 -11.26 14.09 8.59
N MET A 467 -10.78 14.34 9.80
CA MET A 467 -11.58 14.65 10.97
C MET A 467 -10.82 15.69 11.82
N ILE A 468 -10.35 16.76 11.16
CA ILE A 468 -9.50 17.80 11.77
C ILE A 468 -10.34 18.59 12.79
N ASP A 469 -10.12 18.31 14.09
CA ASP A 469 -10.90 18.86 15.21
C ASP A 469 -12.44 18.71 15.03
N GLY A 470 -12.89 17.69 14.31
CA GLY A 470 -14.28 17.39 14.05
C GLY A 470 -14.57 16.97 12.62
N VAL A 471 -15.81 16.56 12.33
CA VAL A 471 -16.19 15.93 11.05
C VAL A 471 -16.45 16.93 9.91
N GLU A 472 -16.80 18.19 10.23
CA GLU A 472 -17.11 19.20 9.23
C GLU A 472 -15.83 19.91 8.77
N ASN A 473 -15.26 19.41 7.69
CA ASN A 473 -14.01 19.91 7.13
C ASN A 473 -14.22 20.49 5.71
N SER A 474 -13.21 21.14 5.19
CA SER A 474 -13.11 21.56 3.79
C SER A 474 -11.71 21.26 3.28
N ILE A 475 -11.57 21.20 1.97
CA ILE A 475 -10.25 21.05 1.33
C ILE A 475 -9.92 22.35 0.61
N GLN A 476 -8.69 22.82 0.76
CA GLN A 476 -8.17 23.95 -0.01
C GLN A 476 -6.90 23.56 -0.75
N MET A 477 -6.79 24.03 -1.98
CA MET A 477 -5.55 23.99 -2.76
C MET A 477 -4.72 25.22 -2.43
N VAL A 478 -3.41 25.03 -2.28
CA VAL A 478 -2.46 26.11 -1.96
C VAL A 478 -1.34 26.13 -2.98
N ASP A 479 -1.25 27.24 -3.71
CA ASP A 479 -0.20 27.53 -4.69
C ASP A 479 0.72 28.65 -4.19
N ALA A 480 2.00 28.58 -4.50
CA ALA A 480 2.89 29.73 -4.41
C ALA A 480 2.57 30.70 -5.54
N ALA A 481 2.21 31.92 -5.20
CA ALA A 481 1.90 32.98 -6.16
C ALA A 481 2.89 34.13 -6.02
N VAL A 482 3.37 34.65 -7.14
CA VAL A 482 4.17 35.89 -7.17
C VAL A 482 3.26 37.10 -7.20
N SER A 483 3.73 38.20 -6.60
CA SER A 483 3.00 39.48 -6.67
C SER A 483 2.90 39.97 -8.12
N ALA A 484 1.70 40.39 -8.51
CA ALA A 484 1.46 41.03 -9.80
C ALA A 484 2.03 42.43 -9.88
N ALA A 485 2.39 43.06 -8.75
CA ALA A 485 2.92 44.41 -8.70
C ALA A 485 4.33 44.46 -9.33
N PRO A 486 4.60 45.43 -10.25
CA PRO A 486 5.89 45.51 -10.93
C PRO A 486 7.08 45.74 -9.99
N VAL A 487 8.26 45.34 -10.42
CA VAL A 487 9.53 45.72 -9.77
C VAL A 487 9.64 47.26 -9.77
N GLY A 488 10.02 47.86 -8.64
CA GLY A 488 10.10 49.30 -8.45
C GLY A 488 8.80 49.97 -7.99
N SER A 489 7.67 49.23 -7.96
CA SER A 489 6.41 49.73 -7.39
C SER A 489 6.50 49.78 -5.86
N LYS A 490 5.59 50.53 -5.24
CA LYS A 490 5.48 50.60 -3.77
C LYS A 490 5.21 49.23 -3.15
N GLU A 491 4.40 48.43 -3.82
CA GLU A 491 3.94 47.11 -3.35
C GLU A 491 4.95 46.01 -3.57
N ASN A 492 5.95 46.21 -4.48
CA ASN A 492 6.96 45.19 -4.82
C ASN A 492 8.26 45.84 -5.30
N PHE A 493 8.83 46.76 -4.50
CA PHE A 493 9.97 47.56 -4.90
C PHE A 493 11.17 46.75 -5.36
N TYR A 494 11.51 45.65 -4.65
CA TYR A 494 12.63 44.79 -4.98
C TYR A 494 12.26 43.62 -5.91
N GLY A 495 10.98 43.44 -6.24
CA GLY A 495 10.52 42.39 -7.14
C GLY A 495 10.54 40.95 -6.55
N ASN A 496 10.68 40.83 -5.23
CA ASN A 496 10.83 39.54 -4.54
C ASN A 496 9.58 39.08 -3.76
N ALA A 497 8.44 39.77 -3.94
CA ALA A 497 7.22 39.44 -3.21
C ALA A 497 6.52 38.19 -3.78
N PHE A 498 6.34 37.18 -2.95
CA PHE A 498 5.52 35.98 -3.22
C PHE A 498 4.75 35.57 -1.96
N PHE A 499 3.65 34.83 -2.14
CA PHE A 499 2.77 34.47 -1.05
C PHE A 499 2.01 33.16 -1.37
N PRO A 500 1.51 32.43 -0.35
CA PRO A 500 0.61 31.31 -0.56
C PRO A 500 -0.78 31.79 -0.95
N LYS A 501 -1.27 31.36 -2.12
CA LYS A 501 -2.65 31.56 -2.56
C LYS A 501 -3.46 30.32 -2.25
N ALA A 502 -4.41 30.42 -1.32
CA ALA A 502 -5.31 29.35 -0.97
C ALA A 502 -6.64 29.49 -1.74
N THR A 503 -7.15 28.36 -2.24
CA THR A 503 -8.45 28.25 -2.91
C THR A 503 -9.24 27.13 -2.26
N VAL A 504 -10.31 27.44 -1.55
CA VAL A 504 -11.21 26.46 -0.93
C VAL A 504 -12.12 25.87 -1.99
N PHE A 505 -12.23 24.56 -2.04
CA PHE A 505 -13.15 23.85 -2.91
C PHE A 505 -14.56 23.86 -2.32
N LYS A 506 -15.56 24.18 -3.13
CA LYS A 506 -16.96 24.24 -2.72
C LYS A 506 -17.77 23.08 -3.27
N THR A 507 -17.46 22.69 -4.50
CA THR A 507 -18.13 21.60 -5.19
C THR A 507 -17.14 20.52 -5.57
N VAL A 508 -17.63 19.33 -5.83
CA VAL A 508 -16.82 18.18 -6.28
C VAL A 508 -16.00 18.55 -7.52
N ASN A 509 -16.59 19.34 -8.45
CA ASN A 509 -15.90 19.78 -9.66
C ASN A 509 -14.69 20.69 -9.37
N ASP A 510 -14.77 21.56 -8.34
CA ASP A 510 -13.64 22.44 -7.97
C ASP A 510 -12.42 21.63 -7.50
N ALA A 511 -12.65 20.43 -7.01
CA ALA A 511 -11.63 19.56 -6.41
C ALA A 511 -10.95 18.62 -7.41
N ILE A 512 -11.35 18.61 -8.67
CA ILE A 512 -10.66 17.83 -9.71
C ILE A 512 -9.42 18.61 -10.12
N THR A 513 -8.27 18.28 -9.50
CA THR A 513 -7.04 19.08 -9.65
C THR A 513 -5.82 18.20 -9.79
N ASP A 514 -4.79 18.73 -10.47
CA ASP A 514 -3.52 18.07 -10.67
C ASP A 514 -2.39 18.79 -9.93
N TYR A 515 -1.30 18.08 -9.66
CA TYR A 515 -0.10 18.64 -9.07
C TYR A 515 0.55 19.65 -10.04
N GLU A 516 1.05 20.74 -9.47
CA GLU A 516 1.76 21.79 -10.22
C GLU A 516 3.08 22.11 -9.50
N GLY A 517 4.16 21.59 -10.03
CA GLY A 517 5.50 21.74 -9.44
C GLY A 517 6.01 23.19 -9.45
N ALA A 518 5.67 23.96 -10.48
CA ALA A 518 6.11 25.37 -10.59
C ALA A 518 5.53 26.25 -9.48
N THR A 519 4.35 25.93 -8.97
CA THR A 519 3.71 26.64 -7.85
C THR A 519 3.87 25.92 -6.50
N SER A 520 4.59 24.80 -6.45
CA SER A 520 4.69 23.95 -5.25
C SER A 520 3.32 23.64 -4.67
N ARG A 521 2.36 23.28 -5.54
CA ARG A 521 0.97 23.00 -5.18
C ARG A 521 0.86 21.94 -4.10
N SER A 522 -0.04 22.16 -3.16
CA SER A 522 -0.39 21.24 -2.09
C SER A 522 -1.86 21.40 -1.71
N TRP A 523 -2.38 20.46 -0.94
CA TRP A 523 -3.76 20.46 -0.49
C TRP A 523 -3.80 20.43 1.03
N ASP A 524 -4.56 21.33 1.65
CA ASP A 524 -4.79 21.34 3.10
C ASP A 524 -6.21 20.86 3.40
N MET A 525 -6.34 19.92 4.31
CA MET A 525 -7.59 19.53 4.94
C MET A 525 -7.79 20.45 6.13
N ILE A 526 -8.78 21.35 6.08
CA ILE A 526 -8.96 22.44 7.03
C ILE A 526 -10.23 22.27 7.86
N ASN A 527 -10.20 22.72 9.12
CA ASN A 527 -11.41 22.98 9.90
C ASN A 527 -11.67 24.49 9.94
N PRO A 528 -12.63 25.02 9.16
CA PRO A 528 -12.88 26.47 9.10
C PRO A 528 -13.44 27.06 10.39
N LYS A 529 -13.89 26.23 11.35
CA LYS A 529 -14.43 26.66 12.66
C LYS A 529 -13.34 26.77 13.74
N LYS A 530 -12.15 26.19 13.49
CA LYS A 530 -11.02 26.20 14.42
C LYS A 530 -9.90 27.09 13.90
N ILE A 531 -9.88 28.35 14.33
CA ILE A 531 -8.91 29.35 13.88
C ILE A 531 -7.74 29.42 14.84
N HIS A 532 -6.53 29.23 14.31
CA HIS A 532 -5.29 29.31 15.07
C HIS A 532 -5.06 30.76 15.59
N PRO A 533 -4.84 30.97 16.89
CA PRO A 533 -4.85 32.29 17.50
C PRO A 533 -3.72 33.22 17.01
N TYR A 534 -2.58 32.68 16.61
CA TYR A 534 -1.44 33.52 16.17
C TYR A 534 -1.47 33.78 14.65
N SER A 535 -1.77 32.76 13.84
CA SER A 535 -1.75 32.93 12.38
C SER A 535 -3.05 33.48 11.81
N GLY A 536 -4.17 33.39 12.55
CA GLY A 536 -5.50 33.74 12.08
C GLY A 536 -6.02 32.82 10.96
N LYS A 537 -5.38 31.64 10.77
CA LYS A 537 -5.75 30.67 9.73
C LYS A 537 -6.42 29.45 10.35
N PRO A 538 -7.22 28.68 9.59
CA PRO A 538 -7.85 27.48 10.09
C PRO A 538 -6.81 26.40 10.43
N ALA A 539 -7.11 25.63 11.49
CA ALA A 539 -6.37 24.42 11.83
C ALA A 539 -6.43 23.44 10.66
N SER A 540 -5.32 22.81 10.30
CA SER A 540 -5.25 21.97 9.12
C SER A 540 -4.15 20.90 9.19
N TYR A 541 -4.30 19.90 8.31
CA TYR A 541 -3.24 19.01 7.89
C TYR A 541 -3.01 19.14 6.39
N LYS A 542 -1.74 19.28 6.01
CA LYS A 542 -1.30 19.49 4.63
C LYS A 542 -0.87 18.16 4.01
N LEU A 543 -1.44 17.82 2.86
CA LEU A 543 -0.94 16.76 1.99
C LEU A 543 0.22 17.31 1.15
N VAL A 544 1.40 16.68 1.29
CA VAL A 544 2.60 16.95 0.49
C VAL A 544 2.92 15.70 -0.31
N SER A 545 2.82 15.78 -1.63
CA SER A 545 3.10 14.67 -2.55
C SER A 545 3.70 15.24 -3.83
N HIS A 546 4.80 14.67 -4.29
CA HIS A 546 5.54 15.12 -5.47
C HIS A 546 5.56 14.08 -6.59
N GLU A 547 5.40 12.79 -6.25
CA GLU A 547 5.39 11.68 -7.19
C GLU A 547 3.95 11.44 -7.66
N THR A 548 3.51 12.26 -8.62
CA THR A 548 2.13 12.32 -9.09
C THR A 548 2.04 12.29 -10.62
N PRO A 549 2.55 11.22 -11.29
CA PRO A 549 2.41 11.09 -12.73
C PRO A 549 0.92 10.95 -13.09
N LEU A 550 0.51 11.57 -14.18
CA LEU A 550 -0.83 11.39 -14.73
C LEU A 550 -0.96 10.02 -15.41
N LEU A 551 -2.17 9.49 -15.46
CA LEU A 551 -2.50 8.28 -16.21
C LEU A 551 -2.18 8.48 -17.70
N LEU A 552 -1.24 7.69 -18.25
CA LEU A 552 -0.73 7.85 -19.63
C LEU A 552 -1.63 7.23 -20.72
N PRO A 553 -2.37 6.12 -20.52
CA PRO A 553 -3.32 5.62 -21.51
C PRO A 553 -4.28 6.71 -21.99
N LYS A 554 -4.51 6.77 -23.31
CA LYS A 554 -5.31 7.81 -23.94
C LYS A 554 -6.76 7.80 -23.47
N GLU A 555 -7.35 8.99 -23.38
CA GLU A 555 -8.78 9.17 -23.14
C GLU A 555 -9.61 8.30 -24.09
N GLY A 556 -10.64 7.66 -23.53
CA GLY A 556 -11.51 6.73 -24.23
C GLY A 556 -10.97 5.30 -24.40
N SER A 557 -9.69 5.06 -24.02
CA SER A 557 -9.15 3.68 -23.99
C SER A 557 -9.80 2.88 -22.86
N LEU A 558 -9.74 1.55 -22.97
CA LEU A 558 -10.24 0.64 -21.95
C LEU A 558 -9.64 0.94 -20.56
N VAL A 559 -8.32 1.10 -20.49
CA VAL A 559 -7.61 1.41 -19.26
C VAL A 559 -8.07 2.75 -18.67
N TRP A 560 -8.17 3.77 -19.51
CA TRP A 560 -8.64 5.10 -19.09
C TRP A 560 -10.04 5.07 -18.50
N LYS A 561 -10.95 4.26 -19.06
CA LYS A 561 -12.31 4.07 -18.56
C LYS A 561 -12.32 3.34 -17.21
N ARG A 562 -11.60 2.23 -17.11
CA ARG A 562 -11.52 1.40 -15.90
C ARG A 562 -10.80 2.12 -14.74
N ALA A 563 -9.72 2.86 -15.04
CA ALA A 563 -8.90 3.57 -14.07
C ALA A 563 -9.36 5.02 -13.83
N GLY A 564 -10.67 5.26 -13.82
CA GLY A 564 -11.24 6.60 -13.70
C GLY A 564 -10.75 7.40 -12.49
N PHE A 565 -10.38 6.73 -11.41
CA PHE A 565 -9.83 7.35 -10.20
C PHE A 565 -8.43 7.96 -10.42
N ALA A 566 -7.68 7.46 -11.40
CA ALA A 566 -6.29 7.84 -11.66
C ALA A 566 -6.13 8.96 -12.72
N ARG A 567 -7.24 9.53 -13.20
CA ARG A 567 -7.20 10.56 -14.25
C ARG A 567 -6.65 11.90 -13.77
N HIS A 568 -6.79 12.20 -12.48
CA HIS A 568 -6.33 13.43 -11.84
C HIS A 568 -5.67 13.12 -10.50
N THR A 569 -4.81 14.02 -10.05
CA THR A 569 -4.05 13.85 -8.80
C THR A 569 -4.93 13.87 -7.56
N VAL A 570 -5.95 14.74 -7.52
CA VAL A 570 -6.86 14.87 -6.39
C VAL A 570 -8.31 14.97 -6.86
N HIS A 571 -9.16 14.25 -6.12
CA HIS A 571 -10.61 14.41 -6.14
C HIS A 571 -11.10 14.53 -4.69
N VAL A 572 -12.23 15.17 -4.50
CA VAL A 572 -12.91 15.20 -3.19
C VAL A 572 -14.39 14.91 -3.40
N THR A 573 -14.93 14.03 -2.57
CA THR A 573 -16.35 13.67 -2.56
C THR A 573 -16.94 13.90 -1.18
N PRO A 574 -18.26 14.12 -1.04
CA PRO A 574 -18.93 13.97 0.24
C PRO A 574 -18.68 12.57 0.80
N TYR A 575 -18.60 12.46 2.13
CA TYR A 575 -18.49 11.16 2.77
C TYR A 575 -19.80 10.37 2.63
N VAL A 576 -19.69 9.11 2.27
CA VAL A 576 -20.79 8.12 2.31
C VAL A 576 -20.26 6.85 2.95
N ASP A 577 -21.03 6.27 3.87
CA ASP A 577 -20.67 5.01 4.52
C ASP A 577 -20.38 3.91 3.48
N ARG A 578 -19.30 3.16 3.67
CA ARG A 578 -18.90 2.02 2.84
C ARG A 578 -18.54 2.33 1.37
N GLN A 579 -18.38 3.61 1.00
CA GLN A 579 -17.73 3.99 -0.25
C GLN A 579 -16.20 3.96 -0.07
N PHE A 580 -15.59 2.79 -0.33
CA PHE A 580 -14.17 2.57 -0.10
C PHE A 580 -13.36 2.43 -1.39
N TYR A 581 -13.92 1.88 -2.45
CA TYR A 581 -13.19 1.37 -3.61
C TYR A 581 -13.35 2.25 -4.84
N PRO A 582 -12.35 3.09 -5.18
CA PRO A 582 -12.51 4.12 -6.21
C PRO A 582 -12.61 3.58 -7.65
N ALA A 583 -12.24 2.32 -7.88
CA ALA A 583 -12.50 1.61 -9.14
C ALA A 583 -13.83 0.80 -9.13
N GLY A 584 -14.63 0.90 -8.04
CA GLY A 584 -15.83 0.10 -7.83
C GLY A 584 -15.59 -1.20 -7.05
N LYS A 585 -16.65 -1.83 -6.55
CA LYS A 585 -16.59 -3.06 -5.76
C LYS A 585 -16.08 -4.24 -6.59
N TYR A 586 -16.56 -4.36 -7.83
CA TYR A 586 -16.21 -5.42 -8.76
C TYR A 586 -15.37 -4.86 -9.91
N VAL A 587 -14.07 -5.13 -9.90
CA VAL A 587 -13.10 -4.65 -10.90
C VAL A 587 -12.84 -5.69 -12.01
N PRO A 588 -12.71 -7.02 -11.71
CA PRO A 588 -12.42 -7.99 -12.74
C PRO A 588 -13.43 -7.97 -13.89
N GLN A 589 -12.95 -8.06 -15.11
CA GLN A 589 -13.74 -8.11 -16.36
C GLN A 589 -14.76 -6.98 -16.55
N THR A 590 -14.47 -5.76 -16.04
CA THR A 590 -15.31 -4.59 -16.29
C THR A 590 -14.78 -3.77 -17.46
N SER A 591 -15.70 -3.26 -18.28
CA SER A 591 -15.35 -2.35 -19.39
C SER A 591 -15.09 -0.90 -18.92
N GLY A 592 -15.42 -0.59 -17.67
CA GLY A 592 -15.44 0.78 -17.14
C GLY A 592 -16.68 1.57 -17.61
N GLU A 593 -17.64 0.93 -18.26
CA GLU A 593 -18.93 1.50 -18.66
C GLU A 593 -20.07 0.54 -18.28
N PRO A 594 -21.12 1.01 -17.56
CA PRO A 594 -21.18 2.34 -16.93
C PRO A 594 -20.06 2.54 -15.91
N SER A 595 -19.62 3.80 -15.71
CA SER A 595 -18.62 4.15 -14.70
C SER A 595 -19.04 3.66 -13.33
N ARG A 596 -18.08 3.14 -12.57
CA ARG A 596 -18.26 2.70 -11.19
C ARG A 596 -17.22 3.36 -10.29
N GLY A 597 -17.47 3.33 -8.99
CA GLY A 597 -16.55 3.91 -8.02
C GLY A 597 -16.48 5.44 -8.11
N LEU A 598 -15.27 5.99 -8.06
CA LEU A 598 -15.06 7.43 -7.97
C LEU A 598 -15.71 8.24 -9.11
N PRO A 599 -15.62 7.85 -10.40
CA PRO A 599 -16.33 8.57 -11.46
C PRO A 599 -17.86 8.58 -11.29
N GLU A 600 -18.45 7.52 -10.77
CA GLU A 600 -19.87 7.45 -10.45
C GLU A 600 -20.21 8.37 -9.27
N TRP A 601 -19.37 8.41 -8.23
CA TRP A 601 -19.59 9.21 -7.03
C TRP A 601 -19.41 10.72 -7.26
N ILE A 602 -18.58 11.10 -8.21
CA ILE A 602 -18.46 12.49 -8.68
C ILE A 602 -19.79 12.97 -9.26
N GLY A 603 -20.52 12.11 -9.98
CA GLY A 603 -21.83 12.43 -10.56
C GLY A 603 -21.74 13.60 -11.52
N ASP A 604 -22.62 14.61 -11.33
CA ASP A 604 -22.60 15.87 -12.08
C ASP A 604 -21.59 16.91 -11.55
N GLY A 605 -20.83 16.57 -10.51
CA GLY A 605 -19.83 17.45 -9.91
C GLY A 605 -20.33 18.59 -9.04
N THR A 606 -21.67 18.71 -8.84
CA THR A 606 -22.28 19.84 -8.09
C THR A 606 -22.39 19.60 -6.58
N GLY A 607 -22.05 18.41 -6.12
CA GLY A 607 -22.11 18.03 -4.70
C GLY A 607 -21.31 18.98 -3.82
N ASN A 608 -21.87 19.41 -2.68
CA ASN A 608 -21.21 20.29 -1.72
C ASN A 608 -20.09 19.54 -0.98
N ILE A 609 -18.89 20.13 -0.94
CA ILE A 609 -17.73 19.63 -0.18
C ILE A 609 -17.12 20.73 0.70
N GLU A 610 -17.82 21.83 0.91
CA GLU A 610 -17.40 22.90 1.80
C GLU A 610 -18.04 22.72 3.19
N ASN A 611 -17.22 22.66 4.23
CA ASN A 611 -17.64 22.59 5.63
C ASN A 611 -18.62 21.43 5.91
N THR A 612 -18.24 20.25 5.46
CA THR A 612 -19.00 18.99 5.59
C THR A 612 -18.07 17.80 5.78
N ASP A 613 -18.63 16.61 5.99
CA ASP A 613 -17.85 15.38 6.02
C ASP A 613 -17.43 15.00 4.58
N VAL A 614 -16.12 14.91 4.35
CA VAL A 614 -15.56 14.74 3.01
C VAL A 614 -14.52 13.60 2.98
N VAL A 615 -14.31 13.06 1.78
CA VAL A 615 -13.20 12.15 1.48
C VAL A 615 -12.33 12.77 0.41
N LEU A 616 -11.04 12.88 0.68
CA LEU A 616 -10.02 13.22 -0.29
C LEU A 616 -9.46 11.94 -0.88
N TRP A 617 -9.47 11.85 -2.20
CA TRP A 617 -8.86 10.77 -3.00
C TRP A 617 -7.63 11.34 -3.67
N HIS A 618 -6.48 10.74 -3.38
CA HIS A 618 -5.19 11.20 -3.92
C HIS A 618 -4.54 10.11 -4.74
N THR A 619 -4.30 10.42 -6.03
CA THR A 619 -3.55 9.56 -6.93
C THR A 619 -2.08 9.97 -6.95
N PHE A 620 -1.20 9.01 -6.69
CA PHE A 620 0.26 9.17 -6.70
C PHE A 620 0.89 7.89 -7.25
N GLY A 621 2.18 7.93 -7.57
CA GLY A 621 2.84 6.75 -8.11
C GLY A 621 4.09 7.08 -8.89
N LEU A 622 4.52 6.17 -9.73
CA LEU A 622 5.67 6.34 -10.61
C LEU A 622 5.39 5.81 -12.03
N THR A 623 6.17 6.31 -12.98
CA THR A 623 6.26 5.75 -14.33
C THR A 623 7.59 5.04 -14.46
N HIS A 624 7.55 3.73 -14.68
CA HIS A 624 8.74 2.90 -14.79
C HIS A 624 9.11 2.67 -16.27
N PHE A 625 10.28 3.11 -16.63
CA PHE A 625 10.97 2.77 -17.88
C PHE A 625 12.07 1.76 -17.57
N PRO A 626 11.85 0.46 -17.80
CA PRO A 626 12.80 -0.58 -17.40
C PRO A 626 14.20 -0.38 -17.96
N ALA A 627 15.20 -0.76 -17.17
CA ALA A 627 16.61 -0.76 -17.55
C ALA A 627 17.24 -2.14 -17.26
N PRO A 628 18.39 -2.48 -17.84
CA PRO A 628 19.08 -3.74 -17.54
C PRO A 628 19.40 -3.93 -16.05
N GLU A 629 19.55 -2.84 -15.28
CA GLU A 629 19.78 -2.84 -13.85
C GLU A 629 18.57 -3.37 -13.03
N ASP A 630 17.38 -3.39 -13.64
CA ASP A 630 16.15 -3.90 -13.01
C ASP A 630 15.99 -5.41 -13.19
N PHE A 631 16.92 -6.05 -13.87
CA PHE A 631 16.86 -7.47 -14.20
C PHE A 631 18.12 -8.21 -13.70
N PRO A 632 18.00 -9.44 -13.13
CA PRO A 632 16.82 -10.30 -13.01
C PRO A 632 15.88 -9.98 -11.84
N ILE A 633 16.25 -9.07 -10.95
CA ILE A 633 15.45 -8.58 -9.82
C ILE A 633 15.70 -7.09 -9.61
N MET A 634 14.64 -6.33 -9.39
CA MET A 634 14.72 -4.88 -9.26
C MET A 634 15.32 -4.44 -7.92
N PRO A 635 16.20 -3.43 -7.89
CA PRO A 635 16.46 -2.68 -6.69
C PRO A 635 15.14 -2.08 -6.14
N ALA A 636 15.03 -1.96 -4.81
CA ALA A 636 13.84 -1.35 -4.22
C ALA A 636 13.77 0.16 -4.54
N GLU A 637 12.66 0.59 -5.16
CA GLU A 637 12.39 1.98 -5.51
C GLU A 637 11.38 2.58 -4.51
N PRO A 638 11.79 3.54 -3.65
CA PRO A 638 10.89 4.17 -2.68
C PRO A 638 10.14 5.35 -3.27
N MET A 639 8.91 5.54 -2.84
CA MET A 639 8.13 6.78 -3.00
C MET A 639 7.46 7.14 -1.69
N SER A 640 7.21 8.42 -1.43
CA SER A 640 6.58 8.84 -0.20
C SER A 640 5.73 10.10 -0.31
N LEU A 641 4.75 10.20 0.59
CA LEU A 641 3.95 11.40 0.80
C LEU A 641 3.77 11.68 2.30
N LEU A 642 3.47 12.92 2.63
CA LEU A 642 3.34 13.37 4.02
C LEU A 642 2.00 14.03 4.27
N LEU A 643 1.40 13.72 5.41
CA LEU A 643 0.31 14.45 6.03
C LEU A 643 0.92 15.25 7.20
N ARG A 644 1.09 16.56 7.03
CA ARG A 644 1.80 17.40 8.00
C ARG A 644 0.87 18.39 8.68
N PRO A 645 0.99 18.60 10.01
CA PRO A 645 0.24 19.64 10.70
C PRO A 645 0.57 21.02 10.13
N ARG A 646 -0.44 21.87 9.98
CA ARG A 646 -0.31 23.24 9.54
C ARG A 646 -1.33 24.12 10.27
N ASN A 647 -0.87 25.11 11.04
CA ASN A 647 -1.74 25.88 11.94
C ASN A 647 -2.59 25.01 12.88
N PHE A 648 -2.16 23.79 13.15
CA PHE A 648 -2.84 22.84 14.03
C PHE A 648 -2.35 23.00 15.48
N PHE A 649 -1.06 22.99 15.72
CA PHE A 649 -0.45 23.18 17.03
C PHE A 649 -0.05 24.64 17.28
N LEU A 650 -0.05 25.05 18.54
CA LEU A 650 0.35 26.42 18.92
C LEU A 650 1.84 26.69 18.68
N GLN A 651 2.67 25.66 18.75
CA GLN A 651 4.11 25.68 18.51
C GLN A 651 4.59 24.31 18.01
N ASN A 652 5.89 24.10 17.87
CA ASN A 652 6.44 22.79 17.51
C ASN A 652 6.02 21.75 18.58
N PRO A 653 5.21 20.75 18.22
CA PRO A 653 4.71 19.76 19.18
C PRO A 653 5.77 18.83 19.73
N ALA A 654 6.97 18.81 19.15
CA ALA A 654 8.10 18.00 19.59
C ALA A 654 9.03 18.71 20.60
N LEU A 655 8.67 19.91 21.09
CA LEU A 655 9.50 20.66 22.04
C LEU A 655 9.65 19.97 23.39
N ASP A 656 8.75 19.09 23.76
CA ASP A 656 8.77 18.28 24.97
C ASP A 656 9.63 17.01 24.87
N VAL A 657 10.15 16.71 23.68
CA VAL A 657 11.10 15.60 23.48
C VAL A 657 12.44 15.97 24.15
N PRO A 658 12.95 15.15 25.08
CA PRO A 658 14.18 15.45 25.79
C PRO A 658 15.36 15.67 24.82
N PRO A 659 16.10 16.79 24.95
CA PRO A 659 17.24 17.03 24.10
C PRO A 659 18.35 16.03 24.43
N SER A 660 18.98 15.46 23.39
CA SER A 660 20.14 14.59 23.52
C SER A 660 21.40 15.35 23.91
N TYR A 661 21.42 16.66 23.63
CA TYR A 661 22.56 17.52 23.89
C TYR A 661 22.10 18.97 24.13
N ILE A 662 22.56 19.56 25.22
CA ILE A 662 22.44 20.99 25.49
C ILE A 662 23.83 21.53 25.83
N MET A 663 24.26 22.58 25.09
CA MET A 663 25.42 23.39 25.46
C MET A 663 24.96 24.80 25.83
N THR A 664 25.41 25.30 26.96
CA THR A 664 25.16 26.67 27.39
C THR A 664 26.50 27.38 27.67
N THR A 665 26.48 28.70 27.78
CA THR A 665 27.67 29.50 28.08
C THR A 665 28.32 29.11 29.46
N SER A 666 27.61 28.39 30.32
CA SER A 666 28.11 27.87 31.59
C SER A 666 28.71 26.46 31.54
N GLY A 667 28.76 25.86 30.33
CA GLY A 667 29.31 24.54 30.10
C GLY A 667 28.33 23.55 29.48
N ALA A 668 28.85 22.46 28.86
CA ALA A 668 28.07 21.39 28.30
C ALA A 668 27.39 20.59 29.42
N LYS A 669 26.09 20.39 29.31
CA LYS A 669 25.32 19.46 30.11
C LYS A 669 24.74 18.39 29.20
N LYS A 670 25.26 17.17 29.31
CA LYS A 670 24.69 16.00 28.68
C LYS A 670 23.45 15.57 29.48
N LEU A 671 22.28 15.59 28.87
CA LEU A 671 21.04 15.12 29.51
C LEU A 671 20.79 13.68 28.99
N GLY A 672 20.63 12.75 29.92
CA GLY A 672 20.29 11.37 29.60
C GLY A 672 21.48 10.44 29.36
N GLU A 673 22.37 10.34 30.36
CA GLU A 673 23.26 9.18 30.47
C GLU A 673 22.45 8.02 31.09
N SER A 674 21.96 7.10 30.25
CA SER A 674 21.71 5.76 30.75
C SER A 674 23.07 5.07 30.86
N VAL A 675 23.43 4.68 32.05
CA VAL A 675 24.70 4.00 32.40
C VAL A 675 24.95 2.72 31.59
N VAL A 676 23.89 2.17 30.96
CA VAL A 676 23.92 0.95 30.16
C VAL A 676 24.51 1.21 28.76
N VAL A 677 24.35 2.40 28.21
CA VAL A 677 24.84 2.73 26.85
C VAL A 677 26.35 2.90 26.83
N GLU A 678 26.95 3.46 27.89
CA GLU A 678 28.41 3.63 27.98
C GLU A 678 29.17 2.30 27.95
N SER A 679 28.69 1.29 28.66
CA SER A 679 29.39 0.00 28.74
C SER A 679 29.31 -0.82 27.43
N LEU A 680 28.25 -0.68 26.67
CA LEU A 680 28.06 -1.36 25.36
C LEU A 680 28.75 -0.60 24.24
N THR A 681 28.63 0.72 24.22
CA THR A 681 29.29 1.57 23.20
C THR A 681 30.83 1.51 23.34
N ASP A 682 31.35 1.53 24.56
CA ASP A 682 32.79 1.36 24.82
C ASP A 682 33.27 -0.06 24.46
N LYS A 683 32.50 -1.10 24.75
CA LYS A 683 32.83 -2.47 24.34
C LYS A 683 32.81 -2.65 22.83
N VAL A 684 31.80 -2.12 22.16
CA VAL A 684 31.67 -2.20 20.69
C VAL A 684 32.72 -1.36 19.99
N SER A 685 33.04 -0.16 20.51
CA SER A 685 34.10 0.68 19.97
C SER A 685 35.48 0.04 20.15
N ARG A 686 35.78 -0.55 21.30
CA ARG A 686 37.02 -1.30 21.55
C ARG A 686 37.17 -2.53 20.65
N LEU A 687 36.05 -3.24 20.40
CA LEU A 687 36.04 -4.41 19.50
C LEU A 687 36.16 -4.03 18.02
N ALA A 688 35.60 -2.88 17.62
CA ALA A 688 35.57 -2.44 16.23
C ALA A 688 36.83 -1.67 15.79
N PHE A 689 37.47 -0.90 16.68
CA PHE A 689 38.53 0.05 16.32
C PHE A 689 39.86 -0.14 17.06
N GLY A 690 39.94 -1.05 18.05
CA GLY A 690 41.13 -1.27 18.88
C GLY A 690 41.37 -0.18 19.96
N GLU A 691 42.12 -0.50 21.01
CA GLU A 691 42.31 0.35 22.20
C GLU A 691 43.01 1.72 21.92
N THR A 692 43.63 1.89 20.77
CA THR A 692 44.41 3.09 20.42
C THR A 692 43.64 4.21 19.75
N SER A 693 42.39 4.00 19.35
CA SER A 693 41.60 5.01 18.62
C SER A 693 40.55 5.73 19.49
N ALA A 694 40.17 5.18 20.64
CA ALA A 694 39.19 5.79 21.52
C ALA A 694 39.69 7.10 22.19
N GLU A 695 40.93 7.19 22.58
CA GLU A 695 41.54 8.43 23.15
C GLU A 695 41.69 9.55 22.11
N LYS A 696 41.95 9.24 20.84
CA LYS A 696 42.06 10.23 19.77
C LYS A 696 40.73 10.76 19.27
N LEU A 697 39.64 10.01 19.41
CA LEU A 697 38.30 10.46 19.04
C LEU A 697 37.66 11.36 20.10
N ALA A 698 38.02 11.21 21.38
CA ALA A 698 37.59 12.10 22.44
C ALA A 698 38.25 13.49 22.39
N GLU A 699 39.44 13.61 21.78
CA GLU A 699 40.16 14.89 21.61
C GLU A 699 39.86 15.58 20.27
N SER A 700 39.34 14.89 19.27
CA SER A 700 38.80 15.52 18.06
C SER A 700 37.38 15.96 18.26
N SER A 701 37.16 16.97 19.12
CA SER A 701 35.90 17.68 19.16
C SER A 701 35.56 18.15 17.73
N CYS A 702 34.38 17.78 17.27
CA CYS A 702 33.79 18.21 16.02
C CYS A 702 33.50 19.72 16.03
N CYS A 703 34.50 20.56 16.21
CA CYS A 703 34.42 22.03 16.09
C CYS A 703 35.80 22.66 16.32
N SER A 704 36.76 22.44 15.41
CA SER A 704 37.88 23.38 15.26
C SER A 704 38.24 23.43 13.79
N LYS A 705 37.65 24.31 13.11
CA LYS A 705 37.96 25.29 12.04
C LYS A 705 36.79 25.53 11.15
#